data_3e1a7f475feba37ba67d315870a1cc18
#
_entry.id   3e1a7f475feba37ba67d315870a1cc18
#
_cell.length_a   1.000
_cell.length_b   1.000
_cell.length_c   1.000
_cell.angle_alpha   90.00
_cell.angle_beta   90.00
_cell.angle_gamma   90.00
#
_symmetry.space_group_name_H-M   'P 1'
#
loop_
_entity.id
_entity.type
_entity.pdbx_description
1 polymer ?
#
loop_
_entity_poly.entity_id
_entity_poly.type
_entity_poly.pdbx_seq_one_letter_code
_entity_poly.pdbx_strand_id
1 'polypeptide(L)'
;MTIERPLLLSREQRSLLDRLAADPAAPFALAVTGPGGHGKTALLGEVARRCRQAGQTVLTTVPAATELPEPGTVLLVDDAHLLDDTRLGALRALVDTGRHRIVVGYRPWPRCPALVELADALRRHAEPVLLVPFNPEQTAARCAAAPEAARLADHVHAQTAGVPQDVDRLVRALSAAPDPTPPAAPGLLLGSAAPGPGGAASPGEPPQSALVEFGPDLDRLTPDARSLLLALAAGVPLTVDLLGALLDRTPGAVAELVAATRAAGLLTADHRITPLVRRAVVALSPPTDRTAVWHRLVDQRLGRGGPVLPLVSALRTVGALGDCPAPALRMAAEEALAEQPALAAELFAAATATGSSAPGRQAVAALLAGDLDTALRLADRLLAVAAPDDRAEAAAVAATALAHRGQTGRSVELYRWSGTPAAAAFAEVGSLATATATASGGPLESRDLLFATALELGVARRNSDLGALQRGWGHALDAVVRHPVDLFTLLPLGELAIAAARLGELDRLEPHLQLARTLLGRLGDPPLWSAPLHWSGLHAAILADRPGAAEEHVAALTAAADHSRYAAVAATAAASWVDVLRGTVDPARVEAAARGLYDAGFCWDAARLAGQAAIRTADRRAMTALLDCARVFQGRHAGARSGPVGGKGGPGGARGGQRPPGGAAPPAAEVDAVPRSELSEREHEVAELVLAGLTYREIGDRLFISAKTVEHHVARMRSRLNCANRTELLALLRTLVAERMAVTAGGAWRERSTT
;
A
#
# COMPACT_ATOMS: atom_id res chain seq x y z
N MET A 1 -42.00 -22.15 -10.73
CA MET A 1 -42.67 -21.56 -9.55
C MET A 1 -41.93 -20.28 -9.19
N THR A 2 -42.47 -19.13 -9.55
CA THR A 2 -41.91 -17.82 -9.17
C THR A 2 -42.22 -17.64 -7.69
N ILE A 3 -41.23 -17.79 -6.83
CA ILE A 3 -41.39 -17.47 -5.41
C ILE A 3 -41.64 -15.96 -5.34
N GLU A 4 -42.88 -15.54 -5.08
CA GLU A 4 -43.21 -14.15 -4.80
C GLU A 4 -42.46 -13.74 -3.51
N ARG A 5 -41.32 -13.08 -3.69
CA ARG A 5 -40.55 -12.56 -2.56
C ARG A 5 -41.30 -11.38 -1.93
N PRO A 6 -41.49 -11.34 -0.60
CA PRO A 6 -42.17 -10.26 0.06
C PRO A 6 -41.53 -8.91 -0.23
N LEU A 7 -42.33 -7.90 -0.48
CA LEU A 7 -41.90 -6.54 -0.72
C LEU A 7 -41.32 -5.96 0.57
N LEU A 8 -40.04 -5.51 0.55
CA LEU A 8 -39.43 -4.82 1.68
C LEU A 8 -39.89 -3.36 1.68
N LEU A 9 -40.90 -3.08 2.48
CA LEU A 9 -41.46 -1.75 2.65
C LEU A 9 -40.83 -1.01 3.82
N SER A 10 -40.57 0.29 3.68
CA SER A 10 -40.24 1.14 4.80
C SER A 10 -41.42 1.24 5.79
N ARG A 11 -41.13 1.72 7.01
CA ARG A 11 -42.20 1.96 8.01
C ARG A 11 -43.27 2.91 7.47
N GLU A 12 -42.85 3.96 6.78
CA GLU A 12 -43.73 4.96 6.18
C GLU A 12 -44.58 4.38 5.05
N GLN A 13 -43.98 3.58 4.17
CA GLN A 13 -44.67 2.89 3.09
C GLN A 13 -45.72 1.92 3.64
N ARG A 14 -45.39 1.16 4.68
CA ARG A 14 -46.36 0.27 5.36
C ARG A 14 -47.51 1.06 5.96
N SER A 15 -47.24 2.12 6.70
CA SER A 15 -48.24 3.00 7.28
C SER A 15 -49.15 3.62 6.23
N LEU A 16 -48.59 4.02 5.07
CA LEU A 16 -49.33 4.54 3.95
C LEU A 16 -50.30 3.48 3.39
N LEU A 17 -49.81 2.27 3.12
CA LEU A 17 -50.64 1.17 2.61
C LEU A 17 -51.74 0.80 3.59
N ASP A 18 -51.45 0.80 4.88
CA ASP A 18 -52.45 0.51 5.93
C ASP A 18 -53.51 1.61 6.00
N ARG A 19 -53.15 2.89 5.84
CA ARG A 19 -54.15 3.98 5.73
C ARG A 19 -55.00 3.89 4.49
N LEU A 20 -54.41 3.54 3.32
CA LEU A 20 -55.17 3.34 2.08
C LEU A 20 -56.15 2.17 2.15
N ALA A 21 -55.87 1.16 2.97
CA ALA A 21 -56.74 0.01 3.22
C ALA A 21 -57.79 0.27 4.29
N ALA A 22 -57.53 1.16 5.28
CA ALA A 22 -58.41 1.41 6.40
C ALA A 22 -59.73 2.11 6.01
N ASP A 23 -59.70 3.00 5.00
CA ASP A 23 -60.91 3.67 4.48
C ASP A 23 -61.04 3.45 2.95
N PRO A 24 -61.73 2.40 2.53
CA PRO A 24 -61.94 2.08 1.12
C PRO A 24 -62.73 3.11 0.33
N ALA A 25 -63.44 4.01 0.99
CA ALA A 25 -64.32 5.00 0.35
C ALA A 25 -63.66 6.37 0.20
N ALA A 26 -62.65 6.71 1.00
CA ALA A 26 -62.01 8.02 0.97
C ALA A 26 -61.22 8.25 -0.33
N PRO A 27 -61.42 9.39 -1.01
CA PRO A 27 -60.64 9.75 -2.16
C PRO A 27 -59.17 10.02 -1.74
N PHE A 28 -58.24 9.70 -2.62
CA PHE A 28 -56.81 10.06 -2.45
C PHE A 28 -56.12 10.21 -3.80
N ALA A 29 -55.13 11.08 -3.84
CA ALA A 29 -54.26 11.24 -4.99
C ALA A 29 -52.82 11.22 -4.50
N LEU A 30 -52.01 10.27 -5.01
CA LEU A 30 -50.65 10.01 -4.51
C LEU A 30 -49.67 9.85 -5.67
N ALA A 31 -48.52 10.47 -5.51
CA ALA A 31 -47.37 10.28 -6.40
C ALA A 31 -46.39 9.25 -5.80
N VAL A 32 -45.91 8.32 -6.62
CA VAL A 32 -44.81 7.42 -6.33
C VAL A 32 -43.70 7.73 -7.32
N THR A 33 -42.58 8.26 -6.82
CA THR A 33 -41.47 8.68 -7.70
C THR A 33 -40.15 8.06 -7.27
N GLY A 34 -39.30 7.80 -8.23
CA GLY A 34 -37.97 7.24 -8.05
C GLY A 34 -37.33 6.79 -9.37
N PRO A 35 -36.05 6.58 -9.42
CA PRO A 35 -35.34 6.07 -10.60
C PRO A 35 -35.87 4.67 -11.03
N GLY A 36 -35.45 4.21 -12.22
CA GLY A 36 -35.65 2.85 -12.67
C GLY A 36 -35.11 1.82 -11.65
N GLY A 37 -35.74 0.67 -11.55
CA GLY A 37 -35.28 -0.39 -10.66
C GLY A 37 -35.53 -0.18 -9.16
N HIS A 38 -36.10 0.96 -8.74
CA HIS A 38 -36.35 1.28 -7.32
C HIS A 38 -37.67 0.72 -6.74
N GLY A 39 -38.40 -0.07 -7.52
CA GLY A 39 -39.58 -0.79 -7.01
C GLY A 39 -40.92 -0.07 -7.16
N LYS A 40 -41.05 0.96 -8.04
CA LYS A 40 -42.33 1.66 -8.32
C LYS A 40 -43.44 0.69 -8.69
N THR A 41 -43.23 -0.10 -9.74
CA THR A 41 -44.16 -1.11 -10.21
C THR A 41 -44.55 -2.13 -9.13
N ALA A 42 -43.55 -2.53 -8.31
CA ALA A 42 -43.79 -3.47 -7.21
C ALA A 42 -44.69 -2.86 -6.12
N LEU A 43 -44.44 -1.57 -5.76
CA LEU A 43 -45.32 -0.87 -4.80
C LEU A 43 -46.72 -0.66 -5.34
N LEU A 44 -46.88 -0.27 -6.60
CA LEU A 44 -48.19 -0.16 -7.27
C LEU A 44 -48.92 -1.51 -7.33
N GLY A 45 -48.20 -2.60 -7.61
CA GLY A 45 -48.70 -3.95 -7.56
C GLY A 45 -49.23 -4.35 -6.17
N GLU A 46 -48.52 -3.95 -5.11
CA GLU A 46 -48.94 -4.20 -3.73
C GLU A 46 -50.19 -3.37 -3.36
N VAL A 47 -50.28 -2.10 -3.79
CA VAL A 47 -51.45 -1.27 -3.67
C VAL A 47 -52.63 -1.95 -4.39
N ALA A 48 -52.43 -2.39 -5.63
CA ALA A 48 -53.46 -3.09 -6.42
C ALA A 48 -53.97 -4.37 -5.71
N ARG A 49 -53.06 -5.17 -5.18
CA ARG A 49 -53.38 -6.40 -4.45
C ARG A 49 -54.25 -6.12 -3.22
N ARG A 50 -53.85 -5.11 -2.40
CA ARG A 50 -54.65 -4.74 -1.20
C ARG A 50 -55.99 -4.16 -1.56
N CYS A 51 -56.09 -3.28 -2.57
CA CYS A 51 -57.39 -2.74 -3.03
C CYS A 51 -58.32 -3.83 -3.53
N ARG A 52 -57.83 -4.79 -4.31
CA ARG A 52 -58.62 -5.94 -4.76
C ARG A 52 -59.08 -6.83 -3.60
N GLN A 53 -58.21 -7.05 -2.61
CA GLN A 53 -58.60 -7.80 -1.39
C GLN A 53 -59.69 -7.09 -0.57
N ALA A 54 -59.74 -5.75 -0.64
CA ALA A 54 -60.80 -4.93 -0.05
C ALA A 54 -62.06 -4.83 -0.94
N GLY A 55 -62.15 -5.63 -2.02
CA GLY A 55 -63.30 -5.65 -2.93
C GLY A 55 -63.40 -4.48 -3.92
N GLN A 56 -62.30 -3.73 -4.10
CA GLN A 56 -62.30 -2.55 -4.98
C GLN A 56 -61.88 -2.89 -6.40
N THR A 57 -62.51 -2.21 -7.37
CA THR A 57 -62.12 -2.28 -8.78
C THR A 57 -60.83 -1.47 -9.00
N VAL A 58 -59.85 -2.06 -9.66
CA VAL A 58 -58.53 -1.42 -9.96
C VAL A 58 -58.39 -1.32 -11.46
N LEU A 59 -58.27 -0.07 -11.95
CA LEU A 59 -57.93 0.25 -13.34
C LEU A 59 -56.43 0.60 -13.44
N THR A 60 -55.77 0.13 -14.50
CA THR A 60 -54.37 0.38 -14.78
C THR A 60 -54.14 1.20 -16.05
N THR A 61 -55.18 1.52 -16.76
CA THR A 61 -55.20 2.33 -17.97
C THR A 61 -55.85 3.68 -17.70
N VAL A 62 -55.28 4.76 -18.23
CA VAL A 62 -55.90 6.08 -18.14
C VAL A 62 -57.15 6.07 -18.97
N PRO A 63 -58.35 6.32 -18.38
CA PRO A 63 -59.60 6.38 -19.13
C PRO A 63 -59.58 7.57 -20.12
N ALA A 64 -60.37 7.47 -21.19
CA ALA A 64 -60.56 8.60 -22.09
C ALA A 64 -61.22 9.78 -21.34
N ALA A 65 -60.89 11.02 -21.76
CA ALA A 65 -61.37 12.22 -21.07
C ALA A 65 -62.91 12.31 -20.90
N THR A 66 -63.64 11.50 -21.65
CA THR A 66 -65.12 11.38 -21.62
C THR A 66 -65.63 10.26 -20.71
N GLU A 67 -64.75 9.38 -20.25
CA GLU A 67 -65.11 8.22 -19.39
C GLU A 67 -64.61 8.46 -17.98
N LEU A 68 -65.49 8.91 -17.08
CA LEU A 68 -65.15 9.06 -15.66
C LEU A 68 -65.19 7.67 -14.98
N PRO A 69 -64.16 7.33 -14.15
CA PRO A 69 -64.16 6.12 -13.37
C PRO A 69 -65.37 6.07 -12.42
N GLU A 70 -65.99 4.90 -12.23
CA GLU A 70 -67.06 4.72 -11.27
C GLU A 70 -66.59 5.06 -9.84
N PRO A 71 -67.49 5.58 -8.98
CA PRO A 71 -67.16 5.83 -7.57
C PRO A 71 -66.62 4.56 -6.88
N GLY A 72 -65.51 4.66 -6.18
CA GLY A 72 -64.85 3.51 -5.51
C GLY A 72 -63.81 2.77 -6.37
N THR A 73 -63.66 3.13 -7.63
CA THR A 73 -62.59 2.60 -8.48
C THR A 73 -61.24 3.25 -8.16
N VAL A 74 -60.18 2.45 -8.07
CA VAL A 74 -58.81 2.89 -7.87
C VAL A 74 -58.09 2.92 -9.21
N LEU A 75 -57.57 4.07 -9.61
CA LEU A 75 -56.74 4.25 -10.81
C LEU A 75 -55.28 4.18 -10.43
N LEU A 76 -54.55 3.18 -10.95
CA LEU A 76 -53.12 3.02 -10.75
C LEU A 76 -52.44 3.22 -12.11
N VAL A 77 -51.64 4.26 -12.23
CA VAL A 77 -50.91 4.56 -13.45
C VAL A 77 -49.44 4.37 -13.21
N ASP A 78 -48.82 3.39 -13.85
CA ASP A 78 -47.37 3.22 -13.82
C ASP A 78 -46.71 3.93 -15.03
N ASP A 79 -45.45 4.28 -14.88
CA ASP A 79 -44.64 4.92 -15.91
C ASP A 79 -45.30 6.14 -16.59
N ALA A 80 -45.97 6.97 -15.81
CA ALA A 80 -46.69 8.15 -16.33
C ALA A 80 -45.77 9.12 -17.12
N HIS A 81 -44.45 9.10 -16.90
CA HIS A 81 -43.46 9.85 -17.67
C HIS A 81 -43.37 9.43 -19.16
N LEU A 82 -44.01 8.33 -19.55
CA LEU A 82 -44.06 7.84 -20.94
C LEU A 82 -45.37 8.20 -21.62
N LEU A 83 -46.33 8.79 -20.90
CA LEU A 83 -47.60 9.19 -21.45
C LEU A 83 -47.48 10.48 -22.26
N ASP A 84 -48.36 10.61 -23.24
CA ASP A 84 -48.50 11.86 -24.01
C ASP A 84 -49.20 12.96 -23.18
N ASP A 85 -49.04 14.20 -23.64
CA ASP A 85 -49.59 15.38 -22.94
C ASP A 85 -51.10 15.32 -22.77
N THR A 86 -51.85 14.70 -23.69
CA THR A 86 -53.32 14.53 -23.63
C THR A 86 -53.69 13.66 -22.44
N ARG A 87 -53.04 12.52 -22.28
CA ARG A 87 -53.29 11.60 -21.17
C ARG A 87 -52.83 12.17 -19.82
N LEU A 88 -51.70 12.90 -19.81
CA LEU A 88 -51.24 13.60 -18.62
C LEU A 88 -52.22 14.70 -18.22
N GLY A 89 -52.78 15.44 -19.19
CA GLY A 89 -53.84 16.42 -18.95
C GLY A 89 -55.14 15.82 -18.41
N ALA A 90 -55.56 14.67 -18.95
CA ALA A 90 -56.71 13.93 -18.44
C ALA A 90 -56.52 13.43 -16.99
N LEU A 91 -55.33 12.90 -16.68
CA LEU A 91 -54.97 12.50 -15.30
C LEU A 91 -55.02 13.70 -14.36
N ARG A 92 -54.44 14.85 -14.75
CA ARG A 92 -54.45 16.07 -13.95
C ARG A 92 -55.87 16.52 -13.67
N ALA A 93 -56.76 16.51 -14.69
CA ALA A 93 -58.15 16.89 -14.52
C ALA A 93 -58.86 15.97 -13.48
N LEU A 94 -58.61 14.67 -13.53
CA LEU A 94 -59.15 13.73 -12.53
C LEU A 94 -58.61 14.02 -11.11
N VAL A 95 -57.28 14.31 -10.96
CA VAL A 95 -56.69 14.67 -9.69
C VAL A 95 -57.28 15.96 -9.13
N ASP A 96 -57.46 16.97 -9.96
CA ASP A 96 -57.99 18.28 -9.53
C ASP A 96 -59.47 18.21 -9.07
N THR A 97 -60.22 17.18 -9.45
CA THR A 97 -61.60 16.98 -8.90
C THR A 97 -61.59 16.62 -7.41
N GLY A 98 -60.51 16.02 -6.89
CA GLY A 98 -60.40 15.56 -5.51
C GLY A 98 -61.35 14.41 -5.11
N ARG A 99 -62.01 13.76 -6.07
CA ARG A 99 -63.06 12.75 -5.83
C ARG A 99 -62.64 11.32 -6.13
N HIS A 100 -61.50 11.16 -6.78
CA HIS A 100 -61.04 9.85 -7.26
C HIS A 100 -59.89 9.31 -6.38
N ARG A 101 -59.68 8.00 -6.47
CA ARG A 101 -58.60 7.28 -5.83
C ARG A 101 -57.51 7.01 -6.88
N ILE A 102 -56.42 7.77 -6.84
CA ILE A 102 -55.42 7.76 -7.89
C ILE A 102 -54.02 7.57 -7.29
N VAL A 103 -53.22 6.64 -7.84
CA VAL A 103 -51.78 6.54 -7.57
C VAL A 103 -51.02 6.60 -8.90
N VAL A 104 -50.11 7.49 -9.00
CA VAL A 104 -49.32 7.71 -10.21
C VAL A 104 -47.82 7.47 -9.95
N GLY A 105 -47.29 6.44 -10.62
CA GLY A 105 -45.86 6.14 -10.64
C GLY A 105 -45.13 6.82 -11.82
N TYR A 106 -44.06 7.54 -11.55
CA TYR A 106 -43.27 8.14 -12.60
C TYR A 106 -41.80 8.23 -12.22
N ARG A 107 -40.92 8.37 -13.24
CA ARG A 107 -39.51 8.65 -13.03
C ARG A 107 -39.27 10.17 -12.91
N PRO A 108 -38.18 10.61 -12.22
CA PRO A 108 -37.91 12.02 -12.05
C PRO A 108 -37.48 12.73 -13.36
N TRP A 109 -37.32 11.99 -14.43
CA TRP A 109 -36.95 12.48 -15.77
C TRP A 109 -37.59 11.56 -16.85
N PRO A 110 -37.99 12.05 -18.03
CA PRO A 110 -38.02 13.46 -18.47
C PRO A 110 -39.06 14.31 -17.73
N ARG A 111 -38.85 15.61 -17.70
CA ARG A 111 -39.74 16.60 -17.07
C ARG A 111 -40.46 17.39 -18.17
N CYS A 112 -41.42 16.77 -18.90
CA CYS A 112 -42.26 17.51 -19.75
C CYS A 112 -43.23 18.41 -18.93
N PRO A 113 -43.64 19.58 -19.46
CA PRO A 113 -44.49 20.55 -18.75
C PRO A 113 -45.77 19.90 -18.17
N ALA A 114 -46.42 19.06 -18.95
CA ALA A 114 -47.65 18.38 -18.53
C ALA A 114 -47.44 17.42 -17.33
N LEU A 115 -46.28 16.73 -17.27
CA LEU A 115 -45.92 15.87 -16.11
C LEU A 115 -45.58 16.70 -14.85
N VAL A 116 -44.92 17.87 -15.04
CA VAL A 116 -44.68 18.80 -13.93
C VAL A 116 -45.99 19.30 -13.33
N GLU A 117 -46.90 19.73 -14.18
CA GLU A 117 -48.23 20.18 -13.74
C GLU A 117 -49.03 19.09 -13.04
N LEU A 118 -48.99 17.83 -13.52
CA LEU A 118 -49.61 16.69 -12.86
C LEU A 118 -48.94 16.44 -11.51
N ALA A 119 -47.63 16.46 -11.44
CA ALA A 119 -46.87 16.24 -10.17
C ALA A 119 -47.24 17.32 -9.14
N ASP A 120 -47.39 18.58 -9.56
CA ASP A 120 -47.80 19.70 -8.69
C ASP A 120 -49.27 19.51 -8.23
N ALA A 121 -50.14 19.04 -9.11
CA ALA A 121 -51.53 18.70 -8.72
C ALA A 121 -51.55 17.59 -7.64
N LEU A 122 -50.77 16.52 -7.83
CA LEU A 122 -50.69 15.42 -6.86
C LEU A 122 -50.15 15.89 -5.50
N ARG A 123 -49.08 16.77 -5.50
CA ARG A 123 -48.52 17.32 -4.25
C ARG A 123 -49.52 18.14 -3.43
N ARG A 124 -50.53 18.74 -4.04
CA ARG A 124 -51.59 19.44 -3.28
C ARG A 124 -52.44 18.50 -2.44
N HIS A 125 -52.46 17.21 -2.78
CA HIS A 125 -53.26 16.20 -2.05
C HIS A 125 -52.43 15.41 -1.05
N ALA A 126 -51.20 15.03 -1.39
CA ALA A 126 -50.32 14.27 -0.52
C ALA A 126 -48.85 14.46 -0.89
N GLU A 127 -47.94 14.33 0.11
CA GLU A 127 -46.49 14.27 -0.13
C GLU A 127 -46.15 13.05 -1.01
N PRO A 128 -45.27 13.19 -2.00
CA PRO A 128 -44.90 12.09 -2.86
C PRO A 128 -44.10 11.03 -2.12
N VAL A 129 -44.36 9.78 -2.42
CA VAL A 129 -43.57 8.65 -1.91
C VAL A 129 -42.29 8.58 -2.76
N LEU A 130 -41.18 8.94 -2.13
CA LEU A 130 -39.83 8.83 -2.75
C LEU A 130 -39.27 7.44 -2.52
N LEU A 131 -38.96 6.73 -3.62
CA LEU A 131 -38.29 5.44 -3.53
C LEU A 131 -36.77 5.63 -3.60
N VAL A 132 -36.11 5.15 -2.56
CA VAL A 132 -34.65 5.22 -2.37
C VAL A 132 -34.04 3.82 -2.44
N PRO A 133 -32.74 3.70 -2.67
CA PRO A 133 -32.04 2.40 -2.57
C PRO A 133 -32.19 1.76 -1.18
N PHE A 134 -32.07 0.46 -1.11
CA PHE A 134 -31.99 -0.26 0.16
C PHE A 134 -30.73 0.14 0.95
N ASN A 135 -30.92 0.31 2.23
CA ASN A 135 -29.77 0.39 3.14
C ASN A 135 -29.12 -1.00 3.33
N PRO A 136 -27.94 -1.10 3.98
CA PRO A 136 -27.27 -2.39 4.19
C PRO A 136 -28.16 -3.43 4.90
N GLU A 137 -28.96 -3.02 5.89
CA GLU A 137 -29.86 -3.91 6.64
C GLU A 137 -30.97 -4.46 5.74
N GLN A 138 -31.57 -3.62 4.91
CA GLN A 138 -32.60 -4.04 3.94
C GLN A 138 -32.02 -4.95 2.86
N THR A 139 -30.78 -4.68 2.42
CA THR A 139 -30.07 -5.56 1.49
C THR A 139 -29.83 -6.92 2.14
N ALA A 140 -29.34 -6.95 3.38
CA ALA A 140 -29.14 -8.19 4.13
C ALA A 140 -30.47 -8.97 4.31
N ALA A 141 -31.57 -8.28 4.67
CA ALA A 141 -32.89 -8.88 4.76
C ALA A 141 -33.37 -9.49 3.42
N ARG A 142 -33.03 -8.84 2.29
CA ARG A 142 -33.33 -9.36 0.95
C ARG A 142 -32.48 -10.57 0.60
N CYS A 143 -31.20 -10.57 0.97
CA CYS A 143 -30.28 -11.70 0.80
C CYS A 143 -30.66 -12.90 1.69
N ALA A 144 -31.24 -12.68 2.88
CA ALA A 144 -31.63 -13.73 3.82
C ALA A 144 -32.67 -14.72 3.24
N ALA A 145 -33.40 -14.32 2.20
CA ALA A 145 -34.33 -15.21 1.47
C ALA A 145 -33.60 -16.29 0.63
N ALA A 146 -32.27 -16.20 0.46
CA ALA A 146 -31.43 -17.15 -0.26
C ALA A 146 -30.17 -17.43 0.57
N PRO A 147 -30.00 -18.66 1.11
CA PRO A 147 -28.90 -18.97 2.04
C PRO A 147 -27.51 -18.67 1.48
N GLU A 148 -27.32 -18.88 0.18
CA GLU A 148 -26.05 -18.61 -0.51
C GLU A 148 -25.74 -17.11 -0.58
N ALA A 149 -26.76 -16.27 -0.81
CA ALA A 149 -26.62 -14.83 -0.89
C ALA A 149 -26.52 -14.17 0.50
N ALA A 150 -27.05 -14.79 1.54
CA ALA A 150 -27.05 -14.25 2.90
C ALA A 150 -25.63 -14.02 3.44
N ARG A 151 -24.68 -14.91 3.10
CA ARG A 151 -23.27 -14.79 3.47
C ARG A 151 -22.54 -13.67 2.72
N LEU A 152 -23.12 -13.17 1.64
CA LEU A 152 -22.53 -12.20 0.73
C LEU A 152 -23.28 -10.86 0.75
N ALA A 153 -24.10 -10.60 1.77
CA ALA A 153 -24.98 -9.43 1.83
C ALA A 153 -24.22 -8.10 1.67
N ASP A 154 -23.10 -7.93 2.36
CA ASP A 154 -22.25 -6.72 2.26
C ASP A 154 -21.65 -6.59 0.86
N HIS A 155 -21.22 -7.71 0.26
CA HIS A 155 -20.74 -7.73 -1.11
C HIS A 155 -21.84 -7.34 -2.10
N VAL A 156 -23.05 -7.90 -1.95
CA VAL A 156 -24.20 -7.56 -2.79
C VAL A 156 -24.51 -6.07 -2.68
N HIS A 157 -24.50 -5.51 -1.46
CA HIS A 157 -24.74 -4.08 -1.25
C HIS A 157 -23.67 -3.23 -1.94
N ALA A 158 -22.38 -3.58 -1.77
CA ALA A 158 -21.26 -2.88 -2.41
C ALA A 158 -21.31 -2.94 -3.95
N GLN A 159 -21.76 -4.06 -4.54
CA GLN A 159 -21.89 -4.21 -6.00
C GLN A 159 -23.07 -3.44 -6.59
N THR A 160 -24.16 -3.27 -5.84
CA THR A 160 -25.46 -2.74 -6.34
C THR A 160 -25.78 -1.34 -5.80
N ALA A 161 -25.04 -0.85 -4.81
CA ALA A 161 -25.39 0.34 -4.02
C ALA A 161 -26.83 0.31 -3.49
N GLY A 162 -27.37 -0.90 -3.23
CA GLY A 162 -28.70 -1.11 -2.71
C GLY A 162 -29.85 -0.88 -3.69
N VAL A 163 -29.61 -0.71 -5.00
CA VAL A 163 -30.70 -0.60 -6.00
C VAL A 163 -31.52 -1.88 -6.00
N PRO A 164 -32.84 -1.84 -5.64
CA PRO A 164 -33.62 -3.04 -5.37
C PRO A 164 -33.63 -4.08 -6.51
N GLN A 165 -33.78 -3.62 -7.75
CA GLN A 165 -33.77 -4.51 -8.92
C GLN A 165 -32.41 -5.17 -9.12
N ASP A 166 -31.31 -4.45 -8.89
CA ASP A 166 -29.96 -4.97 -9.07
C ASP A 166 -29.58 -5.93 -7.93
N VAL A 167 -30.05 -5.65 -6.68
CA VAL A 167 -29.96 -6.59 -5.57
C VAL A 167 -30.66 -7.89 -5.94
N ASP A 168 -31.90 -7.81 -6.49
CA ASP A 168 -32.67 -9.00 -6.89
C ASP A 168 -32.00 -9.77 -8.05
N ARG A 169 -31.41 -9.08 -9.03
CA ARG A 169 -30.64 -9.69 -10.11
C ARG A 169 -29.47 -10.48 -9.57
N LEU A 170 -28.67 -9.83 -8.72
CA LEU A 170 -27.46 -10.44 -8.18
C LEU A 170 -27.79 -11.61 -7.22
N VAL A 171 -28.81 -11.45 -6.35
CA VAL A 171 -29.27 -12.52 -5.44
C VAL A 171 -29.79 -13.73 -6.24
N ARG A 172 -30.55 -13.54 -7.32
CA ARG A 172 -31.00 -14.64 -8.20
C ARG A 172 -29.81 -15.35 -8.86
N ALA A 173 -28.87 -14.59 -9.38
CA ALA A 173 -27.70 -15.15 -10.04
C ALA A 173 -26.81 -15.95 -9.09
N LEU A 174 -26.63 -15.46 -7.86
CA LEU A 174 -25.87 -16.16 -6.82
C LEU A 174 -26.57 -17.44 -6.36
N SER A 175 -27.91 -17.40 -6.25
CA SER A 175 -28.71 -18.59 -5.88
C SER A 175 -28.73 -19.66 -6.95
N ALA A 176 -28.48 -19.33 -8.21
CA ALA A 176 -28.42 -20.25 -9.34
C ALA A 176 -27.04 -20.81 -9.61
N ALA A 177 -26.00 -20.23 -9.01
CA ALA A 177 -24.61 -20.68 -9.18
C ALA A 177 -24.32 -21.89 -8.27
N PRO A 178 -23.70 -22.97 -8.79
CA PRO A 178 -23.26 -24.06 -7.94
C PRO A 178 -22.07 -23.59 -7.09
N ASP A 179 -22.22 -23.70 -5.78
CA ASP A 179 -21.20 -23.51 -4.74
C ASP A 179 -20.45 -22.14 -4.79
N PRO A 180 -20.99 -21.06 -4.20
CA PRO A 180 -20.30 -19.78 -4.14
C PRO A 180 -19.14 -19.84 -3.15
N THR A 181 -17.91 -19.76 -3.66
CA THR A 181 -16.72 -19.56 -2.81
C THR A 181 -16.82 -18.18 -2.15
N PRO A 182 -16.69 -18.07 -0.81
CA PRO A 182 -16.75 -16.77 -0.14
C PRO A 182 -15.64 -15.84 -0.67
N PRO A 183 -15.93 -14.55 -0.91
CA PRO A 183 -14.93 -13.61 -1.35
C PRO A 183 -13.84 -13.47 -0.28
N ALA A 184 -12.59 -13.50 -0.71
CA ALA A 184 -11.49 -13.04 0.14
C ALA A 184 -11.76 -11.60 0.57
N ALA A 185 -11.36 -11.24 1.79
CA ALA A 185 -11.57 -9.91 2.37
C ALA A 185 -11.26 -8.78 1.35
N PRO A 186 -11.90 -7.59 1.43
CA PRO A 186 -11.81 -6.56 0.42
C PRO A 186 -10.42 -5.94 0.34
N GLY A 187 -9.51 -6.70 -0.27
CA GLY A 187 -8.28 -6.17 -0.82
C GLY A 187 -8.62 -5.51 -2.16
N LEU A 188 -8.15 -4.31 -2.38
CA LEU A 188 -8.29 -3.54 -3.61
C LEU A 188 -7.89 -4.38 -4.84
N LEU A 189 -8.85 -5.03 -5.47
CA LEU A 189 -8.65 -5.75 -6.73
C LEU A 189 -8.67 -4.76 -7.90
N LEU A 190 -7.56 -4.09 -8.09
CA LEU A 190 -7.15 -3.52 -9.36
C LEU A 190 -6.08 -4.45 -9.95
N GLY A 191 -6.48 -5.43 -10.74
CA GLY A 191 -5.56 -6.30 -11.46
C GLY A 191 -6.09 -7.72 -11.62
N SER A 192 -7.16 -7.90 -12.39
CA SER A 192 -7.56 -9.23 -12.86
C SER A 192 -6.82 -9.55 -14.16
N ALA A 193 -5.96 -10.56 -14.09
CA ALA A 193 -5.43 -11.21 -15.28
C ALA A 193 -6.59 -11.76 -16.12
N ALA A 194 -6.49 -11.70 -17.45
CA ALA A 194 -7.46 -12.27 -18.37
C ALA A 194 -7.69 -13.77 -18.06
N PRO A 195 -8.94 -14.24 -18.01
CA PRO A 195 -9.22 -15.67 -17.80
C PRO A 195 -8.75 -16.45 -19.02
N GLY A 196 -7.84 -17.39 -18.82
CA GLY A 196 -7.56 -18.44 -19.79
C GLY A 196 -8.83 -19.33 -19.97
N PRO A 197 -8.96 -20.04 -21.10
CA PRO A 197 -10.12 -20.86 -21.36
C PRO A 197 -10.19 -22.04 -20.36
N GLY A 198 -11.06 -21.95 -19.38
CA GLY A 198 -11.30 -22.99 -18.38
C GLY A 198 -11.18 -22.56 -16.91
N GLY A 199 -10.96 -21.27 -16.62
CA GLY A 199 -10.76 -20.76 -15.25
C GLY A 199 -12.08 -20.63 -14.48
N ALA A 200 -12.14 -21.19 -13.25
CA ALA A 200 -13.14 -20.87 -12.26
C ALA A 200 -13.15 -19.37 -11.98
N ALA A 201 -14.32 -18.74 -11.87
CA ALA A 201 -14.51 -17.32 -11.59
C ALA A 201 -13.74 -16.93 -10.32
N SER A 202 -12.99 -15.81 -10.37
CA SER A 202 -12.29 -15.28 -9.21
C SER A 202 -13.28 -14.99 -8.08
N PRO A 203 -12.95 -15.30 -6.80
CA PRO A 203 -13.84 -15.05 -5.68
C PRO A 203 -14.20 -13.55 -5.63
N GLY A 204 -15.51 -13.24 -5.75
CA GLY A 204 -16.03 -11.86 -5.76
C GLY A 204 -16.47 -11.31 -7.12
N GLU A 205 -16.38 -12.09 -8.20
CA GLU A 205 -16.88 -11.69 -9.51
C GLU A 205 -18.37 -12.04 -9.65
N PRO A 206 -19.25 -11.05 -10.03
CA PRO A 206 -20.67 -11.34 -10.21
C PRO A 206 -20.87 -12.32 -11.35
N PRO A 207 -21.80 -13.30 -11.19
CA PRO A 207 -22.11 -14.27 -12.22
C PRO A 207 -22.55 -13.61 -13.53
N GLN A 208 -22.13 -14.16 -14.66
CA GLN A 208 -22.51 -13.61 -15.98
C GLN A 208 -24.02 -13.52 -16.17
N SER A 209 -24.80 -14.44 -15.58
CA SER A 209 -26.27 -14.41 -15.61
C SER A 209 -26.83 -13.09 -15.06
N ALA A 210 -26.20 -12.51 -14.03
CA ALA A 210 -26.61 -11.19 -13.51
C ALA A 210 -26.35 -10.06 -14.51
N LEU A 211 -25.26 -10.15 -15.29
CA LEU A 211 -24.90 -9.12 -16.27
C LEU A 211 -25.84 -9.11 -17.47
N VAL A 212 -26.21 -10.29 -17.99
CA VAL A 212 -27.10 -10.42 -19.16
C VAL A 212 -28.47 -9.80 -18.90
N GLU A 213 -28.96 -9.78 -17.67
CA GLU A 213 -30.23 -9.15 -17.32
C GLU A 213 -30.28 -7.63 -17.53
N PHE A 214 -29.14 -6.97 -17.76
CA PHE A 214 -29.06 -5.55 -18.10
C PHE A 214 -29.26 -5.28 -19.60
N GLY A 215 -29.23 -6.30 -20.45
CA GLY A 215 -29.39 -6.13 -21.91
C GLY A 215 -30.58 -5.24 -22.28
N PRO A 216 -31.83 -5.57 -21.85
CA PRO A 216 -32.99 -4.74 -22.17
C PRO A 216 -32.91 -3.30 -21.66
N ASP A 217 -32.24 -3.04 -20.54
CA ASP A 217 -32.09 -1.69 -20.01
C ASP A 217 -31.09 -0.88 -20.86
N LEU A 218 -30.01 -1.50 -21.31
CA LEU A 218 -29.01 -0.88 -22.18
C LEU A 218 -29.54 -0.67 -23.61
N ASP A 219 -30.39 -1.57 -24.11
CA ASP A 219 -30.98 -1.47 -25.46
C ASP A 219 -31.93 -0.28 -25.61
N ARG A 220 -32.59 0.12 -24.52
CA ARG A 220 -33.49 1.28 -24.48
C ARG A 220 -32.75 2.62 -24.43
N LEU A 221 -31.44 2.63 -24.22
CA LEU A 221 -30.66 3.85 -24.11
C LEU A 221 -30.36 4.47 -25.49
N THR A 222 -30.29 5.78 -25.51
CA THR A 222 -29.75 6.52 -26.67
C THR A 222 -28.25 6.22 -26.86
N PRO A 223 -27.72 6.37 -28.07
CA PRO A 223 -26.27 6.18 -28.30
C PRO A 223 -25.39 7.06 -27.39
N ASP A 224 -25.82 8.31 -27.15
CA ASP A 224 -25.10 9.22 -26.26
C ASP A 224 -25.10 8.72 -24.80
N ALA A 225 -26.23 8.15 -24.32
CA ALA A 225 -26.32 7.58 -22.98
C ALA A 225 -25.43 6.34 -22.82
N ARG A 226 -25.33 5.51 -23.86
CA ARG A 226 -24.40 4.36 -23.88
C ARG A 226 -22.95 4.84 -23.85
N SER A 227 -22.60 5.86 -24.65
CA SER A 227 -21.27 6.47 -24.64
C SER A 227 -20.92 7.10 -23.30
N LEU A 228 -21.87 7.75 -22.63
CA LEU A 228 -21.73 8.25 -21.26
C LEU A 228 -21.41 7.13 -20.27
N LEU A 229 -22.18 6.03 -20.30
CA LEU A 229 -21.94 4.88 -19.41
C LEU A 229 -20.59 4.22 -19.68
N LEU A 230 -20.18 4.08 -20.93
CA LEU A 230 -18.87 3.56 -21.33
C LEU A 230 -17.74 4.45 -20.83
N ALA A 231 -17.92 5.78 -20.92
CA ALA A 231 -16.96 6.74 -20.38
C ALA A 231 -16.82 6.62 -18.86
N LEU A 232 -17.95 6.52 -18.13
CA LEU A 232 -17.96 6.31 -16.68
C LEU A 232 -17.39 4.93 -16.28
N ALA A 233 -17.61 3.92 -17.12
CA ALA A 233 -17.07 2.57 -16.88
C ALA A 233 -15.54 2.51 -16.92
N ALA A 234 -14.88 3.41 -17.64
CA ALA A 234 -13.42 3.54 -17.64
C ALA A 234 -12.82 3.94 -16.28
N GLY A 235 -13.64 4.48 -15.37
CA GLY A 235 -13.21 4.78 -13.99
C GLY A 235 -12.44 6.09 -13.82
N VAL A 236 -12.41 6.95 -14.83
CA VAL A 236 -11.81 8.29 -14.71
C VAL A 236 -12.82 9.31 -14.18
N PRO A 237 -12.39 10.32 -13.42
CA PRO A 237 -13.22 11.47 -13.09
C PRO A 237 -13.62 12.20 -14.35
N LEU A 238 -14.92 12.31 -14.63
CA LEU A 238 -15.44 13.00 -15.80
C LEU A 238 -16.03 14.35 -15.39
N THR A 239 -15.56 15.41 -16.04
CA THR A 239 -16.17 16.74 -15.94
C THR A 239 -17.21 16.93 -17.04
N VAL A 240 -18.15 17.86 -16.85
CA VAL A 240 -19.16 18.19 -17.85
C VAL A 240 -18.52 18.63 -19.18
N ASP A 241 -17.41 19.37 -19.10
CA ASP A 241 -16.66 19.84 -20.30
C ASP A 241 -16.01 18.68 -21.05
N LEU A 242 -15.47 17.67 -20.32
CA LEU A 242 -14.88 16.48 -20.94
C LEU A 242 -15.95 15.63 -21.64
N LEU A 243 -17.10 15.46 -20.97
CA LEU A 243 -18.25 14.79 -21.56
C LEU A 243 -18.85 15.54 -22.74
N GLY A 244 -18.92 16.87 -22.65
CA GLY A 244 -19.36 17.71 -23.74
C GLY A 244 -18.51 17.55 -24.99
N ALA A 245 -17.19 17.53 -24.81
CA ALA A 245 -16.24 17.28 -25.89
C ALA A 245 -16.27 15.84 -26.43
N LEU A 246 -16.48 14.85 -25.54
CA LEU A 246 -16.60 13.45 -25.97
C LEU A 246 -17.84 13.20 -26.83
N LEU A 247 -18.98 13.82 -26.46
CA LEU A 247 -20.28 13.57 -27.04
C LEU A 247 -20.65 14.62 -28.12
N ASP A 248 -19.83 15.65 -28.28
CA ASP A 248 -20.12 16.84 -29.10
C ASP A 248 -21.46 17.49 -28.71
N ARG A 249 -21.62 17.79 -27.41
CA ARG A 249 -22.83 18.33 -26.80
C ARG A 249 -22.53 19.54 -25.93
N THR A 250 -23.52 20.41 -25.81
CA THR A 250 -23.47 21.56 -24.88
C THR A 250 -23.52 21.05 -23.42
N PRO A 251 -23.01 21.83 -22.45
CA PRO A 251 -23.08 21.48 -21.03
C PRO A 251 -24.52 21.17 -20.52
N GLY A 252 -25.50 21.94 -21.03
CA GLY A 252 -26.93 21.73 -20.72
C GLY A 252 -27.41 20.35 -21.20
N ALA A 253 -27.13 20.00 -22.46
CA ALA A 253 -27.49 18.71 -23.02
C ALA A 253 -26.79 17.53 -22.30
N VAL A 254 -25.55 17.71 -21.85
CA VAL A 254 -24.85 16.71 -21.00
C VAL A 254 -25.56 16.55 -19.66
N ALA A 255 -25.96 17.65 -19.01
CA ALA A 255 -26.70 17.59 -17.74
C ALA A 255 -28.04 16.86 -17.87
N GLU A 256 -28.77 17.12 -18.97
CA GLU A 256 -30.00 16.40 -19.30
C GLU A 256 -29.76 14.90 -19.52
N LEU A 257 -28.71 14.55 -20.26
CA LEU A 257 -28.33 13.16 -20.52
C LEU A 257 -27.98 12.42 -19.22
N VAL A 258 -27.24 13.04 -18.32
CA VAL A 258 -26.91 12.50 -16.99
C VAL A 258 -28.20 12.32 -16.18
N ALA A 259 -29.09 13.31 -16.17
CA ALA A 259 -30.37 13.21 -15.48
C ALA A 259 -31.26 12.08 -16.03
N ALA A 260 -31.33 11.91 -17.35
CA ALA A 260 -32.04 10.82 -18.01
C ALA A 260 -31.45 9.44 -17.65
N THR A 261 -30.13 9.29 -17.69
CA THR A 261 -29.43 8.05 -17.37
C THR A 261 -29.60 7.67 -15.88
N ARG A 262 -29.59 8.66 -14.99
CA ARG A 262 -29.88 8.49 -13.57
C ARG A 262 -31.36 8.08 -13.36
N ALA A 263 -32.28 8.72 -14.06
CA ALA A 263 -33.71 8.35 -14.00
C ALA A 263 -33.96 6.94 -14.54
N ALA A 264 -33.15 6.46 -15.47
CA ALA A 264 -33.18 5.07 -15.92
C ALA A 264 -32.73 4.07 -14.81
N GLY A 265 -32.07 4.54 -13.74
CA GLY A 265 -31.60 3.71 -12.63
C GLY A 265 -30.21 3.12 -12.83
N LEU A 266 -29.45 3.59 -13.82
CA LEU A 266 -28.11 3.12 -14.14
C LEU A 266 -27.01 3.94 -13.47
N LEU A 267 -27.38 5.07 -12.84
CA LEU A 267 -26.49 5.89 -12.02
C LEU A 267 -27.08 6.11 -10.63
N THR A 268 -26.19 6.18 -9.65
CA THR A 268 -26.52 6.55 -8.27
C THR A 268 -26.90 8.02 -8.13
N ALA A 269 -27.31 8.44 -6.93
CA ALA A 269 -27.69 9.82 -6.65
C ALA A 269 -26.54 10.81 -6.87
N ASP A 270 -25.31 10.39 -6.60
CA ASP A 270 -24.06 11.12 -6.79
C ASP A 270 -23.42 10.92 -8.19
N HIS A 271 -24.24 10.49 -9.15
CA HIS A 271 -23.85 10.33 -10.57
C HIS A 271 -22.77 9.27 -10.82
N ARG A 272 -22.60 8.31 -9.94
CA ARG A 272 -21.64 7.22 -10.10
C ARG A 272 -22.29 5.99 -10.72
N ILE A 273 -21.50 5.24 -11.46
CA ILE A 273 -21.88 3.91 -11.95
C ILE A 273 -21.56 2.86 -10.86
N THR A 274 -22.52 1.98 -10.55
CA THR A 274 -22.25 0.88 -9.59
C THR A 274 -21.30 -0.17 -10.19
N PRO A 275 -20.55 -0.94 -9.38
CA PRO A 275 -19.65 -1.95 -9.92
C PRO A 275 -20.37 -2.99 -10.80
N LEU A 276 -21.58 -3.41 -10.44
CA LEU A 276 -22.37 -4.36 -11.23
C LEU A 276 -22.77 -3.78 -12.59
N VAL A 277 -23.30 -2.53 -12.62
CA VAL A 277 -23.68 -1.84 -13.86
C VAL A 277 -22.45 -1.59 -14.74
N ARG A 278 -21.32 -1.19 -14.13
CA ARG A 278 -20.05 -1.02 -14.85
C ARG A 278 -19.66 -2.27 -15.63
N ARG A 279 -19.70 -3.43 -14.96
CA ARG A 279 -19.36 -4.71 -15.58
C ARG A 279 -20.36 -5.09 -16.67
N ALA A 280 -21.66 -4.87 -16.44
CA ALA A 280 -22.70 -5.13 -17.44
C ALA A 280 -22.49 -4.26 -18.70
N VAL A 281 -22.24 -2.96 -18.52
CA VAL A 281 -21.96 -2.03 -19.63
C VAL A 281 -20.74 -2.49 -20.44
N VAL A 282 -19.64 -2.86 -19.78
CA VAL A 282 -18.43 -3.34 -20.44
C VAL A 282 -18.66 -4.68 -21.14
N ALA A 283 -19.35 -5.63 -20.49
CA ALA A 283 -19.55 -6.97 -21.04
C ALA A 283 -20.54 -6.98 -22.23
N LEU A 284 -21.59 -6.17 -22.17
CA LEU A 284 -22.69 -6.20 -23.15
C LEU A 284 -22.52 -5.18 -24.29
N SER A 285 -21.62 -4.21 -24.15
CA SER A 285 -21.36 -3.25 -25.24
C SER A 285 -20.46 -3.86 -26.31
N PRO A 286 -20.68 -3.52 -27.60
CA PRO A 286 -19.81 -3.95 -28.67
C PRO A 286 -18.34 -3.54 -28.43
N PRO A 287 -17.36 -4.40 -28.71
CA PRO A 287 -15.94 -4.07 -28.53
C PRO A 287 -15.51 -2.79 -29.25
N THR A 288 -16.01 -2.58 -30.46
CA THR A 288 -15.74 -1.38 -31.28
C THR A 288 -16.18 -0.09 -30.62
N ASP A 289 -17.37 -0.10 -29.98
CA ASP A 289 -17.92 1.10 -29.33
C ASP A 289 -17.13 1.43 -28.07
N ARG A 290 -16.77 0.39 -27.29
CA ARG A 290 -15.96 0.56 -26.08
C ARG A 290 -14.60 1.19 -26.42
N THR A 291 -13.87 0.57 -27.33
CA THR A 291 -12.54 1.03 -27.71
C THR A 291 -12.61 2.44 -28.31
N ALA A 292 -13.58 2.74 -29.16
CA ALA A 292 -13.74 4.06 -29.77
C ALA A 292 -14.01 5.17 -28.72
N VAL A 293 -14.84 4.91 -27.71
CA VAL A 293 -15.11 5.87 -26.63
C VAL A 293 -13.86 6.07 -25.76
N TRP A 294 -13.18 5.00 -25.40
CA TRP A 294 -12.02 5.07 -24.51
C TRP A 294 -10.80 5.69 -25.21
N HIS A 295 -10.57 5.43 -26.48
CA HIS A 295 -9.52 6.12 -27.26
C HIS A 295 -9.77 7.62 -27.38
N ARG A 296 -11.01 8.05 -27.69
CA ARG A 296 -11.35 9.48 -27.70
C ARG A 296 -11.12 10.14 -26.34
N LEU A 297 -11.40 9.45 -25.23
CA LEU A 297 -11.10 9.96 -23.89
C LEU A 297 -9.59 10.04 -23.63
N VAL A 298 -8.81 9.06 -24.08
CA VAL A 298 -7.34 9.11 -24.01
C VAL A 298 -6.81 10.34 -24.74
N ASP A 299 -7.25 10.57 -25.99
CA ASP A 299 -6.82 11.72 -26.80
C ASP A 299 -7.17 13.05 -26.12
N GLN A 300 -8.38 13.15 -25.55
CA GLN A 300 -8.79 14.35 -24.82
C GLN A 300 -7.99 14.58 -23.54
N ARG A 301 -7.64 13.51 -22.82
CA ARG A 301 -6.79 13.58 -21.63
C ARG A 301 -5.36 13.98 -21.96
N LEU A 302 -4.82 13.47 -23.03
CA LEU A 302 -3.49 13.88 -23.52
C LEU A 302 -3.45 15.37 -23.87
N GLY A 303 -4.51 15.89 -24.49
CA GLY A 303 -4.58 17.30 -24.88
C GLY A 303 -4.88 18.28 -23.73
N ARG A 304 -5.61 17.86 -22.69
CA ARG A 304 -6.08 18.71 -21.59
C ARG A 304 -5.39 18.46 -20.27
N GLY A 305 -4.64 17.37 -20.15
CA GLY A 305 -4.09 16.89 -18.90
C GLY A 305 -5.07 16.05 -18.08
N GLY A 306 -4.55 15.36 -17.08
CA GLY A 306 -5.29 14.52 -16.15
C GLY A 306 -4.96 13.03 -16.28
N PRO A 307 -5.45 12.19 -15.36
CA PRO A 307 -5.05 10.79 -15.28
C PRO A 307 -5.51 9.99 -16.50
N VAL A 308 -4.58 9.21 -17.08
CA VAL A 308 -4.83 8.32 -18.22
C VAL A 308 -4.75 6.83 -17.83
N LEU A 309 -4.14 6.49 -16.70
CA LEU A 309 -3.96 5.11 -16.25
C LEU A 309 -5.27 4.31 -16.19
N PRO A 310 -6.39 4.82 -15.67
CA PRO A 310 -7.64 4.06 -15.65
C PRO A 310 -8.16 3.73 -17.05
N LEU A 311 -8.00 4.65 -18.03
CA LEU A 311 -8.39 4.45 -19.44
C LEU A 311 -7.51 3.39 -20.10
N VAL A 312 -6.20 3.51 -19.96
CA VAL A 312 -5.23 2.56 -20.51
C VAL A 312 -5.42 1.18 -19.88
N SER A 313 -5.71 1.12 -18.57
CA SER A 313 -6.05 -0.14 -17.88
C SER A 313 -7.34 -0.76 -18.41
N ALA A 314 -8.36 0.04 -18.69
CA ALA A 314 -9.60 -0.43 -19.30
C ALA A 314 -9.36 -0.99 -20.72
N LEU A 315 -8.58 -0.30 -21.55
CA LEU A 315 -8.17 -0.77 -22.88
C LEU A 315 -7.34 -2.07 -22.81
N ARG A 316 -6.46 -2.18 -21.81
CA ARG A 316 -5.69 -3.40 -21.55
C ARG A 316 -6.60 -4.60 -21.28
N THR A 317 -7.63 -4.44 -20.43
CA THR A 317 -8.54 -5.53 -20.06
C THR A 317 -9.34 -6.09 -21.26
N VAL A 318 -9.53 -5.29 -22.31
CA VAL A 318 -10.23 -5.69 -23.53
C VAL A 318 -9.28 -6.04 -24.69
N GLY A 319 -7.97 -6.13 -24.41
CA GLY A 319 -6.96 -6.51 -25.42
C GLY A 319 -6.61 -5.42 -26.44
N ALA A 320 -7.01 -4.16 -26.21
CA ALA A 320 -6.79 -3.04 -27.13
C ALA A 320 -5.61 -2.12 -26.73
N LEU A 321 -4.65 -2.65 -25.98
CA LEU A 321 -3.48 -1.87 -25.53
C LEU A 321 -2.57 -1.46 -26.69
N GLY A 322 -2.47 -2.29 -27.71
CA GLY A 322 -1.62 -2.02 -28.90
C GLY A 322 -2.07 -0.84 -29.73
N ASP A 323 -3.34 -0.44 -29.63
CA ASP A 323 -3.91 0.68 -30.37
C ASP A 323 -3.77 2.02 -29.59
N CYS A 324 -3.22 1.98 -28.35
CA CYS A 324 -3.01 3.18 -27.57
C CYS A 324 -1.85 4.02 -28.11
N PRO A 325 -1.99 5.36 -28.14
CA PRO A 325 -0.88 6.26 -28.46
C PRO A 325 0.28 6.10 -27.47
N ALA A 326 1.51 6.04 -27.98
CA ALA A 326 2.71 5.90 -27.18
C ALA A 326 2.83 6.91 -26.01
N PRO A 327 2.46 8.22 -26.17
CA PRO A 327 2.45 9.18 -25.06
C PRO A 327 1.48 8.79 -23.94
N ALA A 328 0.32 8.20 -24.28
CA ALA A 328 -0.66 7.76 -23.28
C ALA A 328 -0.13 6.56 -22.47
N LEU A 329 0.49 5.59 -23.15
CA LEU A 329 1.13 4.45 -22.50
C LEU A 329 2.22 4.89 -21.52
N ARG A 330 3.07 5.85 -21.95
CA ARG A 330 4.12 6.40 -21.11
C ARG A 330 3.56 7.16 -19.90
N MET A 331 2.55 8.01 -20.10
CA MET A 331 1.91 8.74 -19.02
C MET A 331 1.25 7.79 -18.02
N ALA A 332 0.52 6.78 -18.49
CA ALA A 332 -0.08 5.75 -17.65
C ALA A 332 0.98 4.95 -16.88
N ALA A 333 2.13 4.66 -17.51
CA ALA A 333 3.24 3.97 -16.86
C ALA A 333 3.82 4.81 -15.71
N GLU A 334 4.01 6.12 -15.90
CA GLU A 334 4.46 7.02 -14.84
C GLU A 334 3.46 7.10 -13.69
N GLU A 335 2.15 7.18 -13.99
CA GLU A 335 1.09 7.16 -12.97
C GLU A 335 1.06 5.84 -12.17
N ALA A 336 1.34 4.70 -12.83
CA ALA A 336 1.33 3.39 -12.21
C ALA A 336 2.60 3.09 -11.39
N LEU A 337 3.69 3.82 -11.64
CA LEU A 337 5.03 3.46 -11.17
C LEU A 337 5.14 3.25 -9.66
N ALA A 338 4.49 4.11 -8.87
CA ALA A 338 4.57 4.08 -7.42
C ALA A 338 3.74 2.96 -6.76
N GLU A 339 2.60 2.62 -7.35
CA GLU A 339 1.63 1.69 -6.74
C GLU A 339 1.49 0.35 -7.47
N GLN A 340 1.84 0.32 -8.75
CA GLN A 340 1.71 -0.84 -9.63
C GLN A 340 2.93 -0.99 -10.54
N PRO A 341 4.14 -1.19 -9.98
CA PRO A 341 5.38 -1.18 -10.77
C PRO A 341 5.42 -2.26 -11.85
N ALA A 342 4.79 -3.42 -11.65
CA ALA A 342 4.70 -4.45 -12.65
C ALA A 342 3.89 -3.99 -13.88
N LEU A 343 2.75 -3.33 -13.63
CA LEU A 343 1.96 -2.72 -14.71
C LEU A 343 2.73 -1.57 -15.38
N ALA A 344 3.43 -0.75 -14.62
CA ALA A 344 4.27 0.31 -15.18
C ALA A 344 5.35 -0.25 -16.12
N ALA A 345 6.01 -1.34 -15.75
CA ALA A 345 7.01 -2.01 -16.59
C ALA A 345 6.40 -2.54 -17.91
N GLU A 346 5.21 -3.15 -17.85
CA GLU A 346 4.43 -3.58 -19.01
C GLU A 346 4.08 -2.41 -19.94
N LEU A 347 3.58 -1.31 -19.37
CA LEU A 347 3.18 -0.12 -20.13
C LEU A 347 4.36 0.61 -20.77
N PHE A 348 5.52 0.72 -20.06
CA PHE A 348 6.74 1.25 -20.67
C PHE A 348 7.25 0.37 -21.81
N ALA A 349 7.14 -0.95 -21.68
CA ALA A 349 7.49 -1.87 -22.75
C ALA A 349 6.57 -1.69 -23.98
N ALA A 350 5.26 -1.56 -23.76
CA ALA A 350 4.29 -1.27 -24.81
C ALA A 350 4.53 0.09 -25.47
N ALA A 351 4.84 1.15 -24.70
CA ALA A 351 5.20 2.46 -25.21
C ALA A 351 6.46 2.41 -26.10
N THR A 352 7.45 1.61 -25.71
CA THR A 352 8.66 1.42 -26.50
C THR A 352 8.35 0.71 -27.82
N ALA A 353 7.47 -0.30 -27.84
CA ALA A 353 7.04 -1.00 -29.03
C ALA A 353 6.28 -0.09 -30.02
N THR A 354 5.61 0.93 -29.53
CA THR A 354 4.84 1.93 -30.32
C THR A 354 5.62 3.19 -30.65
N GLY A 355 6.94 3.22 -30.36
CA GLY A 355 7.85 4.30 -30.83
C GLY A 355 8.21 5.39 -29.80
N SER A 356 7.78 5.26 -28.53
CA SER A 356 8.19 6.19 -27.45
C SER A 356 9.04 5.47 -26.44
N SER A 357 10.37 5.52 -26.61
CA SER A 357 11.31 4.84 -25.73
C SER A 357 11.61 5.69 -24.47
N ALA A 358 11.48 5.08 -23.30
CA ALA A 358 11.92 5.63 -22.03
C ALA A 358 12.66 4.53 -21.22
N PRO A 359 13.83 4.07 -21.72
CA PRO A 359 14.47 2.87 -21.20
C PRO A 359 14.95 3.01 -19.74
N GLY A 360 15.32 4.20 -19.29
CA GLY A 360 15.65 4.47 -17.88
C GLY A 360 14.45 4.21 -16.97
N ARG A 361 13.32 4.84 -17.29
CA ARG A 361 12.07 4.65 -16.52
C ARG A 361 11.57 3.22 -16.57
N GLN A 362 11.72 2.54 -17.72
CA GLN A 362 11.42 1.13 -17.85
C GLN A 362 12.32 0.26 -16.96
N ALA A 363 13.60 0.59 -16.85
CA ALA A 363 14.53 -0.11 -15.98
C ALA A 363 14.17 0.09 -14.49
N VAL A 364 13.80 1.30 -14.11
CA VAL A 364 13.27 1.61 -12.75
C VAL A 364 12.01 0.79 -12.48
N ALA A 365 11.05 0.78 -13.39
CA ALA A 365 9.81 0.02 -13.22
C ALA A 365 10.06 -1.48 -13.08
N ALA A 366 10.95 -2.05 -13.88
CA ALA A 366 11.36 -3.44 -13.78
C ALA A 366 12.01 -3.77 -12.43
N LEU A 367 12.90 -2.88 -11.94
CA LEU A 367 13.52 -3.01 -10.62
C LEU A 367 12.48 -3.00 -9.50
N LEU A 368 11.56 -2.03 -9.53
CA LEU A 368 10.51 -1.90 -8.53
C LEU A 368 9.54 -3.10 -8.56
N ALA A 369 9.31 -3.67 -9.74
CA ALA A 369 8.53 -4.90 -9.92
C ALA A 369 9.26 -6.18 -9.46
N GLY A 370 10.56 -6.09 -9.13
CA GLY A 370 11.37 -7.24 -8.75
C GLY A 370 11.97 -8.02 -9.92
N ASP A 371 11.76 -7.59 -11.16
CA ASP A 371 12.39 -8.19 -12.34
C ASP A 371 13.83 -7.67 -12.52
N LEU A 372 14.74 -8.23 -11.71
CA LEU A 372 16.15 -7.84 -11.70
C LEU A 372 16.86 -8.12 -13.03
N ASP A 373 16.44 -9.13 -13.76
CA ASP A 373 17.05 -9.49 -15.04
C ASP A 373 16.75 -8.46 -16.10
N THR A 374 15.49 -8.05 -16.22
CA THR A 374 15.10 -6.98 -17.15
C THR A 374 15.70 -5.65 -16.75
N ALA A 375 15.69 -5.32 -15.46
CA ALA A 375 16.31 -4.10 -14.93
C ALA A 375 17.80 -4.00 -15.30
N LEU A 376 18.57 -5.07 -15.07
CA LEU A 376 20.00 -5.13 -15.41
C LEU A 376 20.24 -5.06 -16.92
N ARG A 377 19.47 -5.81 -17.74
CA ARG A 377 19.63 -5.76 -19.22
C ARG A 377 19.38 -4.35 -19.77
N LEU A 378 18.37 -3.65 -19.25
CA LEU A 378 18.07 -2.28 -19.67
C LEU A 378 19.12 -1.30 -19.18
N ALA A 379 19.56 -1.42 -17.94
CA ALA A 379 20.60 -0.59 -17.37
C ALA A 379 21.93 -0.75 -18.10
N ASP A 380 22.35 -1.98 -18.43
CA ASP A 380 23.59 -2.24 -19.17
C ASP A 380 23.60 -1.56 -20.56
N ARG A 381 22.45 -1.56 -21.26
CA ARG A 381 22.33 -0.86 -22.54
C ARG A 381 22.46 0.65 -22.38
N LEU A 382 21.88 1.23 -21.34
CA LEU A 382 21.95 2.65 -21.04
C LEU A 382 23.37 3.08 -20.64
N LEU A 383 24.03 2.29 -19.82
CA LEU A 383 25.43 2.53 -19.44
C LEU A 383 26.37 2.61 -20.65
N ALA A 384 26.06 1.85 -21.71
CA ALA A 384 26.88 1.81 -22.93
C ALA A 384 26.63 3.02 -23.86
N VAL A 385 25.41 3.59 -23.90
CA VAL A 385 24.98 4.48 -25.01
C VAL A 385 24.42 5.82 -24.55
N ALA A 386 23.86 5.94 -23.30
CA ALA A 386 23.08 7.08 -22.88
C ALA A 386 23.90 8.35 -22.54
N ALA A 387 23.19 9.48 -22.44
CA ALA A 387 23.72 10.73 -21.90
C ALA A 387 24.17 10.59 -20.44
N PRO A 388 25.02 11.49 -19.90
CA PRO A 388 25.56 11.36 -18.54
C PRO A 388 24.50 11.18 -17.46
N ASP A 389 23.40 11.92 -17.50
CA ASP A 389 22.32 11.86 -16.51
C ASP A 389 21.57 10.54 -16.55
N ASP A 390 21.23 10.04 -17.76
CA ASP A 390 20.59 8.73 -17.95
C ASP A 390 21.52 7.59 -17.51
N ARG A 391 22.83 7.74 -17.69
CA ARG A 391 23.82 6.77 -17.21
C ARG A 391 23.90 6.72 -15.70
N ALA A 392 23.76 7.85 -15.01
CA ALA A 392 23.74 7.89 -13.54
C ALA A 392 22.52 7.17 -12.99
N GLU A 393 21.32 7.39 -13.56
CA GLU A 393 20.11 6.67 -13.19
C GLU A 393 20.25 5.16 -13.47
N ALA A 394 20.74 4.78 -14.63
CA ALA A 394 20.98 3.38 -14.99
C ALA A 394 21.97 2.69 -14.05
N ALA A 395 23.03 3.40 -13.63
CA ALA A 395 24.00 2.88 -12.67
C ALA A 395 23.36 2.66 -11.27
N ALA A 396 22.50 3.57 -10.83
CA ALA A 396 21.77 3.42 -9.57
C ALA A 396 20.81 2.20 -9.61
N VAL A 397 20.10 2.02 -10.73
CA VAL A 397 19.24 0.84 -10.95
C VAL A 397 20.06 -0.45 -10.92
N ALA A 398 21.16 -0.51 -11.68
CA ALA A 398 22.02 -1.68 -11.74
C ALA A 398 22.65 -1.98 -10.37
N ALA A 399 23.12 -0.95 -9.66
CA ALA A 399 23.72 -1.08 -8.34
C ALA A 399 22.71 -1.66 -7.32
N THR A 400 21.48 -1.15 -7.33
CA THR A 400 20.39 -1.67 -6.48
C THR A 400 20.09 -3.13 -6.80
N ALA A 401 19.94 -3.47 -8.09
CA ALA A 401 19.69 -4.85 -8.52
C ALA A 401 20.83 -5.80 -8.13
N LEU A 402 22.08 -5.37 -8.24
CA LEU A 402 23.25 -6.15 -7.83
C LEU A 402 23.32 -6.34 -6.30
N ALA A 403 22.94 -5.32 -5.52
CA ALA A 403 22.87 -5.42 -4.06
C ALA A 403 21.83 -6.50 -3.66
N HIS A 404 20.66 -6.49 -4.26
CA HIS A 404 19.62 -7.51 -4.04
C HIS A 404 20.06 -8.93 -4.46
N ARG A 405 20.98 -9.04 -5.42
CA ARG A 405 21.61 -10.32 -5.80
C ARG A 405 22.78 -10.74 -4.90
N GLY A 406 23.10 -9.95 -3.88
CA GLY A 406 24.23 -10.19 -2.98
C GLY A 406 25.59 -9.90 -3.61
N GLN A 407 25.64 -9.16 -4.74
CA GLN A 407 26.89 -8.72 -5.39
C GLN A 407 27.30 -7.32 -4.89
N THR A 408 27.47 -7.21 -3.58
CA THR A 408 27.65 -5.93 -2.88
C THR A 408 28.87 -5.15 -3.37
N GLY A 409 30.00 -5.80 -3.67
CA GLY A 409 31.21 -5.13 -4.19
C GLY A 409 30.96 -4.37 -5.49
N ARG A 410 30.31 -5.03 -6.47
CA ARG A 410 29.96 -4.38 -7.75
C ARG A 410 28.90 -3.29 -7.58
N SER A 411 27.95 -3.51 -6.69
CA SER A 411 26.93 -2.52 -6.35
C SER A 411 27.58 -1.22 -5.84
N VAL A 412 28.52 -1.33 -4.89
CA VAL A 412 29.25 -0.21 -4.33
C VAL A 412 30.05 0.56 -5.38
N GLU A 413 30.73 -0.15 -6.29
CA GLU A 413 31.48 0.48 -7.38
C GLU A 413 30.56 1.31 -8.30
N LEU A 414 29.39 0.80 -8.63
CA LEU A 414 28.41 1.51 -9.45
C LEU A 414 27.80 2.71 -8.72
N TYR A 415 27.44 2.60 -7.44
CA TYR A 415 26.95 3.74 -6.66
C TYR A 415 27.98 4.85 -6.54
N ARG A 416 29.26 4.52 -6.35
CA ARG A 416 30.35 5.51 -6.36
C ARG A 416 30.49 6.18 -7.72
N TRP A 417 30.42 5.39 -8.77
CA TRP A 417 30.50 5.90 -10.13
C TRP A 417 29.32 6.80 -10.49
N SER A 418 28.09 6.50 -10.01
CA SER A 418 26.89 7.30 -10.25
C SER A 418 26.82 8.60 -9.44
N GLY A 419 27.81 8.86 -8.57
CA GLY A 419 27.83 10.07 -7.74
C GLY A 419 26.88 10.04 -6.55
N THR A 420 26.43 8.84 -6.11
CA THR A 420 25.60 8.64 -4.91
C THR A 420 26.41 8.06 -3.75
N PRO A 421 27.31 8.86 -3.11
CA PRO A 421 28.24 8.37 -2.11
C PRO A 421 27.56 7.85 -0.84
N ALA A 422 26.42 8.42 -0.45
CA ALA A 422 25.66 7.94 0.71
C ALA A 422 25.08 6.55 0.47
N ALA A 423 24.53 6.28 -0.72
CA ALA A 423 24.03 4.96 -1.08
C ALA A 423 25.18 3.93 -1.21
N ALA A 424 26.35 4.34 -1.77
CA ALA A 424 27.55 3.50 -1.83
C ALA A 424 28.02 3.12 -0.42
N ALA A 425 28.11 4.10 0.47
CA ALA A 425 28.53 3.89 1.86
C ALA A 425 27.51 3.04 2.62
N PHE A 426 26.21 3.21 2.38
CA PHE A 426 25.16 2.38 2.96
C PHE A 426 25.26 0.92 2.47
N ALA A 427 25.52 0.70 1.18
CA ALA A 427 25.74 -0.64 0.62
C ALA A 427 27.00 -1.31 1.19
N GLU A 428 28.03 -0.51 1.55
CA GLU A 428 29.25 -0.97 2.22
C GLU A 428 29.09 -1.21 3.72
N VAL A 429 27.94 -0.92 4.31
CA VAL A 429 27.69 -1.01 5.77
C VAL A 429 27.89 -2.43 6.34
N GLY A 430 28.03 -3.43 5.49
CA GLY A 430 28.72 -4.67 5.89
C GLY A 430 30.18 -4.44 6.36
N SER A 431 30.88 -3.35 5.93
CA SER A 431 32.28 -3.02 6.29
C SER A 431 32.40 -1.60 6.90
N LEU A 432 32.36 -1.56 8.15
CA LEU A 432 32.10 -0.49 9.10
C LEU A 432 33.04 0.71 9.18
N ALA A 433 34.19 0.69 8.57
CA ALA A 433 35.24 1.60 9.01
C ALA A 433 35.53 2.79 8.07
N THR A 434 34.96 2.81 6.86
CA THR A 434 35.20 3.85 5.85
C THR A 434 34.05 4.82 5.65
N ALA A 435 32.91 4.58 6.24
CA ALA A 435 31.68 5.35 6.00
C ALA A 435 31.70 6.79 6.58
N THR A 436 32.60 7.08 7.52
CA THR A 436 32.65 8.41 8.17
C THR A 436 33.30 9.51 7.31
N ALA A 437 33.91 9.16 6.20
CA ALA A 437 34.66 10.13 5.39
C ALA A 437 33.89 10.77 4.23
N THR A 438 32.69 10.26 3.89
CA THR A 438 32.00 10.66 2.67
C THR A 438 30.78 11.60 2.86
N ALA A 439 30.46 11.98 4.09
CA ALA A 439 29.33 12.85 4.41
C ALA A 439 29.61 14.35 4.30
N SER A 440 30.70 14.76 3.70
CA SER A 440 31.11 16.18 3.68
C SER A 440 31.01 16.79 2.29
N GLY A 441 30.10 17.76 2.10
CA GLY A 441 30.33 18.81 1.14
C GLY A 441 29.24 19.27 0.20
N GLY A 442 27.97 19.17 0.53
CA GLY A 442 26.90 19.82 -0.25
C GLY A 442 25.51 19.62 0.33
N PRO A 443 24.51 20.44 -0.05
CA PRO A 443 23.14 20.19 0.33
C PRO A 443 22.70 18.86 -0.32
N LEU A 444 22.45 17.85 0.53
CA LEU A 444 21.95 16.54 0.11
C LEU A 444 20.47 16.66 -0.26
N GLU A 445 20.04 15.98 -1.32
CA GLU A 445 18.63 15.75 -1.57
C GLU A 445 18.00 15.00 -0.37
N SER A 446 16.68 15.16 -0.17
CA SER A 446 15.99 14.60 1.01
C SER A 446 16.20 13.09 1.17
N ARG A 447 16.28 12.34 0.07
CA ARG A 447 16.57 10.90 0.05
C ARG A 447 18.00 10.61 0.49
N ASP A 448 18.98 11.32 -0.04
CA ASP A 448 20.38 11.14 0.32
C ASP A 448 20.65 11.49 1.77
N LEU A 449 19.95 12.51 2.29
CA LEU A 449 19.98 12.85 3.71
C LEU A 449 19.49 11.71 4.58
N LEU A 450 18.39 11.04 4.19
CA LEU A 450 17.85 9.87 4.90
C LEU A 450 18.86 8.72 4.91
N PHE A 451 19.49 8.41 3.76
CA PHE A 451 20.52 7.37 3.65
C PHE A 451 21.76 7.73 4.48
N ALA A 452 22.23 8.96 4.41
CA ALA A 452 23.40 9.43 5.18
C ALA A 452 23.15 9.31 6.69
N THR A 453 22.00 9.77 7.16
CA THR A 453 21.62 9.73 8.57
C THR A 453 21.45 8.30 9.08
N ALA A 454 20.79 7.43 8.29
CA ALA A 454 20.67 6.02 8.64
C ALA A 454 22.04 5.32 8.70
N LEU A 455 22.96 5.68 7.80
CA LEU A 455 24.33 5.19 7.81
C LEU A 455 25.08 5.62 9.07
N GLU A 456 25.05 6.91 9.42
CA GLU A 456 25.70 7.44 10.62
C GLU A 456 25.23 6.73 11.88
N LEU A 457 23.90 6.59 12.04
CA LEU A 457 23.32 5.86 13.18
C LEU A 457 23.65 4.36 13.14
N GLY A 458 23.64 3.75 11.96
CA GLY A 458 24.06 2.36 11.79
C GLY A 458 25.51 2.12 12.21
N VAL A 459 26.41 3.04 11.86
CA VAL A 459 27.84 3.00 12.27
C VAL A 459 27.96 3.20 13.78
N ALA A 460 27.32 4.24 14.34
CA ALA A 460 27.33 4.50 15.78
C ALA A 460 26.81 3.29 16.58
N ARG A 461 25.68 2.69 16.13
CA ARG A 461 25.12 1.48 16.73
C ARG A 461 26.10 0.30 16.73
N ARG A 462 26.77 0.05 15.60
CA ARG A 462 27.72 -1.07 15.47
C ARG A 462 28.99 -0.84 16.29
N ASN A 463 29.39 0.39 16.46
CA ASN A 463 30.51 0.78 17.32
C ASN A 463 30.10 0.85 18.82
N SER A 464 28.84 0.62 19.14
CA SER A 464 28.30 0.76 20.49
C SER A 464 28.44 2.19 21.07
N ASP A 465 28.48 3.21 20.19
CA ASP A 465 28.52 4.61 20.57
C ASP A 465 27.10 5.13 20.82
N LEU A 466 26.63 4.96 22.06
CA LEU A 466 25.29 5.41 22.48
C LEU A 466 25.17 6.95 22.42
N GLY A 467 26.27 7.66 22.70
CA GLY A 467 26.27 9.12 22.65
C GLY A 467 26.07 9.66 21.24
N ALA A 468 26.72 9.08 20.24
CA ALA A 468 26.50 9.44 18.83
C ALA A 468 25.08 9.08 18.37
N LEU A 469 24.55 7.91 18.79
CA LEU A 469 23.16 7.54 18.52
C LEU A 469 22.17 8.56 19.05
N GLN A 470 22.32 8.98 20.31
CA GLN A 470 21.44 9.95 20.96
C GLN A 470 21.50 11.32 20.27
N ARG A 471 22.72 11.80 19.94
CA ARG A 471 22.89 13.09 19.25
C ARG A 471 22.32 13.09 17.83
N GLY A 472 22.50 12.00 17.09
CA GLY A 472 22.03 11.91 15.70
C GLY A 472 20.54 11.61 15.57
N TRP A 473 19.88 11.13 16.63
CA TRP A 473 18.49 10.65 16.56
C TRP A 473 17.49 11.74 16.16
N GLY A 474 17.64 12.97 16.66
CA GLY A 474 16.78 14.09 16.27
C GLY A 474 16.86 14.39 14.77
N HIS A 475 18.08 14.41 14.20
CA HIS A 475 18.29 14.60 12.76
C HIS A 475 17.69 13.46 11.94
N ALA A 476 17.74 12.22 12.45
CA ALA A 476 17.13 11.07 11.79
C ALA A 476 15.60 11.18 11.68
N LEU A 477 14.95 11.60 12.74
CA LEU A 477 13.50 11.83 12.72
C LEU A 477 13.12 12.94 11.74
N ASP A 478 13.89 14.04 11.71
CA ASP A 478 13.69 15.13 10.75
C ASP A 478 13.86 14.63 9.30
N ALA A 479 14.85 13.79 9.04
CA ALA A 479 15.09 13.22 7.72
C ALA A 479 13.93 12.30 7.27
N VAL A 480 13.42 11.46 8.18
CA VAL A 480 12.27 10.57 7.90
C VAL A 480 11.00 11.36 7.59
N VAL A 481 10.74 12.46 8.34
CA VAL A 481 9.54 13.28 8.13
C VAL A 481 9.60 14.04 6.79
N ARG A 482 10.78 14.43 6.34
CA ARG A 482 10.97 15.21 5.10
C ARG A 482 10.83 14.38 3.83
N HIS A 483 10.98 13.06 3.92
CA HIS A 483 10.91 12.19 2.75
C HIS A 483 9.73 11.21 2.86
N PRO A 484 8.84 11.13 1.86
CA PRO A 484 7.75 10.15 1.87
C PRO A 484 8.32 8.73 1.83
N VAL A 485 7.63 7.80 2.49
CA VAL A 485 8.00 6.39 2.48
C VAL A 485 7.75 5.81 1.08
N ASP A 486 8.82 5.35 0.45
CA ASP A 486 8.81 4.63 -0.84
C ASP A 486 9.65 3.34 -0.75
N LEU A 487 9.69 2.55 -1.82
CA LEU A 487 10.41 1.27 -1.82
C LEU A 487 11.92 1.44 -1.60
N PHE A 488 12.53 2.53 -2.08
CA PHE A 488 13.95 2.79 -1.91
C PHE A 488 14.30 3.22 -0.48
N THR A 489 13.35 3.78 0.26
CA THR A 489 13.55 4.23 1.65
C THR A 489 13.38 3.12 2.68
N LEU A 490 12.92 1.92 2.29
CA LEU A 490 12.72 0.80 3.22
C LEU A 490 14.02 0.36 3.91
N LEU A 491 15.14 0.36 3.17
CA LEU A 491 16.44 -0.02 3.73
C LEU A 491 16.93 0.95 4.83
N PRO A 492 17.04 2.27 4.57
CA PRO A 492 17.42 3.20 5.63
C PRO A 492 16.40 3.24 6.77
N LEU A 493 15.10 3.12 6.50
CA LEU A 493 14.07 3.05 7.52
C LEU A 493 14.26 1.82 8.43
N GLY A 494 14.63 0.68 7.86
CA GLY A 494 14.98 -0.53 8.62
C GLY A 494 16.17 -0.33 9.56
N GLU A 495 17.25 0.31 9.10
CA GLU A 495 18.40 0.61 9.96
C GLU A 495 18.03 1.59 11.08
N LEU A 496 17.19 2.59 10.78
CA LEU A 496 16.66 3.52 11.80
C LEU A 496 15.78 2.80 12.82
N ALA A 497 14.99 1.79 12.41
CA ALA A 497 14.19 0.99 13.34
C ALA A 497 15.07 0.23 14.34
N ILE A 498 16.21 -0.32 13.90
CA ILE A 498 17.17 -0.98 14.80
C ILE A 498 17.81 0.05 15.75
N ALA A 499 18.16 1.24 15.25
CA ALA A 499 18.71 2.31 16.08
C ALA A 499 17.68 2.82 17.11
N ALA A 500 16.44 3.03 16.68
CA ALA A 500 15.32 3.40 17.54
C ALA A 500 15.07 2.39 18.67
N ALA A 501 15.06 1.10 18.33
CA ALA A 501 14.91 0.03 19.31
C ALA A 501 16.06 0.04 20.35
N ARG A 502 17.28 0.33 19.90
CA ARG A 502 18.45 0.47 20.80
C ARG A 502 18.33 1.64 21.77
N LEU A 503 17.66 2.72 21.34
CA LEU A 503 17.43 3.93 22.15
C LEU A 503 16.15 3.83 23.02
N GLY A 504 15.29 2.84 22.79
CA GLY A 504 13.96 2.76 23.39
C GLY A 504 12.94 3.71 22.77
N GLU A 505 13.19 4.23 21.58
CA GLU A 505 12.42 5.26 20.85
C GLU A 505 11.62 4.69 19.67
N LEU A 506 11.40 3.38 19.62
CA LEU A 506 10.76 2.71 18.48
C LEU A 506 9.36 3.23 18.18
N ASP A 507 8.61 3.61 19.21
CA ASP A 507 7.24 4.11 19.09
C ASP A 507 7.17 5.42 18.27
N ARG A 508 8.23 6.24 18.28
CA ARG A 508 8.31 7.48 17.47
C ARG A 508 8.48 7.21 15.97
N LEU A 509 9.01 6.05 15.61
CA LEU A 509 9.18 5.63 14.22
C LEU A 509 7.98 4.80 13.72
N GLU A 510 7.13 4.30 14.63
CA GLU A 510 6.02 3.40 14.31
C GLU A 510 5.08 3.92 13.20
N PRO A 511 4.70 5.23 13.13
CA PRO A 511 3.87 5.72 12.04
C PRO A 511 4.50 5.48 10.64
N HIS A 512 5.82 5.67 10.52
CA HIS A 512 6.54 5.48 9.24
C HIS A 512 6.71 3.99 8.92
N LEU A 513 6.93 3.15 9.93
CA LEU A 513 6.94 1.69 9.75
C LEU A 513 5.57 1.18 9.33
N GLN A 514 4.49 1.75 9.84
CA GLN A 514 3.13 1.41 9.40
C GLN A 514 2.86 1.84 7.95
N LEU A 515 3.34 3.02 7.54
CA LEU A 515 3.28 3.44 6.13
C LEU A 515 4.06 2.47 5.23
N ALA A 516 5.24 2.02 5.66
CA ALA A 516 6.04 1.03 4.93
C ALA A 516 5.30 -0.31 4.79
N ARG A 517 4.69 -0.83 5.88
CA ARG A 517 3.87 -2.04 5.83
C ARG A 517 2.65 -1.88 4.94
N THR A 518 1.97 -0.73 5.00
CA THR A 518 0.82 -0.43 4.14
C THR A 518 1.23 -0.38 2.66
N LEU A 519 2.38 0.23 2.35
CA LEU A 519 2.92 0.25 0.99
C LEU A 519 3.21 -1.17 0.50
N LEU A 520 3.94 -1.98 1.28
CA LEU A 520 4.27 -3.36 0.93
C LEU A 520 3.00 -4.20 0.76
N GLY A 521 2.03 -4.11 1.68
CA GLY A 521 0.76 -4.85 1.59
C GLY A 521 -0.04 -4.49 0.33
N ARG A 522 -0.08 -3.20 -0.08
CA ARG A 522 -0.70 -2.78 -1.35
C ARG A 522 0.00 -3.37 -2.57
N LEU A 523 1.30 -3.62 -2.49
CA LEU A 523 2.09 -4.24 -3.56
C LEU A 523 2.08 -5.78 -3.52
N GLY A 524 1.35 -6.39 -2.57
CA GLY A 524 1.29 -7.84 -2.39
C GLY A 524 2.51 -8.42 -1.65
N ASP A 525 3.14 -7.62 -0.80
CA ASP A 525 4.33 -7.98 0.01
C ASP A 525 5.48 -8.58 -0.81
N PRO A 526 5.98 -7.86 -1.87
CA PRO A 526 6.98 -8.40 -2.76
C PRO A 526 8.26 -8.78 -1.98
N PRO A 527 8.71 -10.06 -2.05
CA PRO A 527 9.79 -10.58 -1.19
C PRO A 527 11.11 -9.83 -1.31
N LEU A 528 11.39 -9.27 -2.49
CA LEU A 528 12.60 -8.47 -2.73
C LEU A 528 12.69 -7.25 -1.82
N TRP A 529 11.56 -6.58 -1.59
CA TRP A 529 11.47 -5.33 -0.84
C TRP A 529 11.06 -5.55 0.62
N SER A 530 10.24 -6.57 0.90
CA SER A 530 9.79 -6.87 2.25
C SER A 530 10.86 -7.58 3.10
N ALA A 531 11.64 -8.50 2.52
CA ALA A 531 12.63 -9.27 3.27
C ALA A 531 13.69 -8.41 3.99
N PRO A 532 14.30 -7.35 3.40
CA PRO A 532 15.22 -6.48 4.13
C PRO A 532 14.57 -5.74 5.30
N LEU A 533 13.32 -5.32 5.16
CA LEU A 533 12.57 -4.67 6.24
C LEU A 533 12.27 -5.66 7.38
N HIS A 534 11.89 -6.90 7.05
CA HIS A 534 11.69 -7.96 8.05
C HIS A 534 12.98 -8.34 8.76
N TRP A 535 14.12 -8.37 8.06
CA TRP A 535 15.42 -8.59 8.69
C TRP A 535 15.75 -7.50 9.72
N SER A 536 15.53 -6.24 9.36
CA SER A 536 15.72 -5.11 10.28
C SER A 536 14.71 -5.14 11.43
N GLY A 537 13.44 -5.46 11.14
CA GLY A 537 12.38 -5.62 12.13
C GLY A 537 12.67 -6.71 13.16
N LEU A 538 13.24 -7.85 12.73
CA LEU A 538 13.71 -8.89 13.62
C LEU A 538 14.74 -8.35 14.62
N HIS A 539 15.75 -7.63 14.13
CA HIS A 539 16.77 -7.06 15.01
C HIS A 539 16.23 -5.97 15.94
N ALA A 540 15.29 -5.17 15.46
CA ALA A 540 14.60 -4.18 16.29
C ALA A 540 13.75 -4.87 17.38
N ALA A 541 13.02 -5.93 17.03
CA ALA A 541 12.23 -6.71 17.98
C ALA A 541 13.11 -7.39 19.05
N ILE A 542 14.26 -7.94 18.66
CA ILE A 542 15.25 -8.52 19.60
C ILE A 542 15.77 -7.46 20.58
N LEU A 543 16.09 -6.25 20.09
CA LEU A 543 16.60 -5.17 20.93
C LEU A 543 15.54 -4.56 21.84
N ALA A 544 14.27 -4.58 21.41
CA ALA A 544 13.12 -4.11 22.17
C ALA A 544 12.52 -5.17 23.10
N ASP A 545 13.11 -6.38 23.16
CA ASP A 545 12.63 -7.53 23.94
C ASP A 545 11.17 -7.91 23.61
N ARG A 546 10.84 -7.97 22.31
CA ARG A 546 9.51 -8.33 21.78
C ARG A 546 9.56 -9.68 21.05
N PRO A 547 9.54 -10.83 21.77
CA PRO A 547 9.74 -12.15 21.15
C PRO A 547 8.66 -12.52 20.13
N GLY A 548 7.40 -12.17 20.38
CA GLY A 548 6.31 -12.42 19.42
C GLY A 548 6.53 -11.73 18.08
N ALA A 549 6.93 -10.46 18.10
CA ALA A 549 7.25 -9.72 16.86
C ALA A 549 8.46 -10.31 16.14
N ALA A 550 9.46 -10.81 16.89
CA ALA A 550 10.61 -11.49 16.30
C ALA A 550 10.18 -12.78 15.54
N GLU A 551 9.26 -13.57 16.08
CA GLU A 551 8.73 -14.77 15.44
C GLU A 551 7.94 -14.46 14.17
N GLU A 552 7.14 -13.37 14.16
CA GLU A 552 6.44 -12.90 12.96
C GLU A 552 7.42 -12.56 11.82
N HIS A 553 8.51 -11.87 12.15
CA HIS A 553 9.55 -11.55 11.16
C HIS A 553 10.27 -12.79 10.63
N VAL A 554 10.53 -13.80 11.49
CA VAL A 554 11.11 -15.09 11.05
C VAL A 554 10.16 -15.80 10.10
N ALA A 555 8.87 -15.85 10.41
CA ALA A 555 7.86 -16.48 9.55
C ALA A 555 7.78 -15.80 8.17
N ALA A 556 7.78 -14.46 8.15
CA ALA A 556 7.77 -13.69 6.90
C ALA A 556 9.04 -13.91 6.05
N LEU A 557 10.23 -13.93 6.68
CA LEU A 557 11.48 -14.23 5.99
C LEU A 557 11.51 -15.67 5.45
N THR A 558 10.96 -16.63 6.20
CA THR A 558 10.87 -18.03 5.75
C THR A 558 9.94 -18.16 4.54
N ALA A 559 8.80 -17.49 4.53
CA ALA A 559 7.89 -17.47 3.39
C ALA A 559 8.53 -16.82 2.15
N ALA A 560 9.42 -15.85 2.34
CA ALA A 560 10.12 -15.17 1.26
C ALA A 560 11.37 -15.93 0.74
N ALA A 561 11.81 -17.00 1.42
CA ALA A 561 13.10 -17.66 1.17
C ALA A 561 13.27 -18.17 -0.27
N ASP A 562 12.21 -18.72 -0.88
CA ASP A 562 12.26 -19.27 -2.23
C ASP A 562 12.35 -18.20 -3.34
N HIS A 563 12.09 -16.92 -2.99
CA HIS A 563 12.00 -15.83 -3.98
C HIS A 563 13.32 -15.07 -4.16
N SER A 564 14.22 -15.10 -3.19
CA SER A 564 15.52 -14.44 -3.33
C SER A 564 16.60 -15.10 -2.47
N ARG A 565 17.85 -15.08 -2.98
CA ARG A 565 19.01 -15.55 -2.23
C ARG A 565 19.19 -14.78 -0.91
N TYR A 566 18.90 -13.48 -0.91
CA TYR A 566 18.95 -12.67 0.30
C TYR A 566 17.95 -13.18 1.35
N ALA A 567 16.68 -13.38 0.95
CA ALA A 567 15.64 -13.85 1.87
C ALA A 567 15.96 -15.24 2.42
N ALA A 568 16.50 -16.15 1.62
CA ALA A 568 16.91 -17.48 2.07
C ALA A 568 18.00 -17.42 3.15
N VAL A 569 19.04 -16.60 2.94
CA VAL A 569 20.12 -16.39 3.90
C VAL A 569 19.58 -15.73 5.18
N ALA A 570 18.76 -14.68 5.02
CA ALA A 570 18.16 -13.99 6.16
C ALA A 570 17.23 -14.89 6.97
N ALA A 571 16.42 -15.74 6.33
CA ALA A 571 15.53 -16.70 6.98
C ALA A 571 16.32 -17.71 7.82
N THR A 572 17.37 -18.30 7.24
CA THR A 572 18.24 -19.27 7.95
C THR A 572 18.91 -18.62 9.17
N ALA A 573 19.40 -17.39 9.00
CA ALA A 573 20.04 -16.64 10.08
C ALA A 573 19.02 -16.21 11.15
N ALA A 574 17.81 -15.80 10.75
CA ALA A 574 16.73 -15.40 11.66
C ALA A 574 16.29 -16.55 12.56
N ALA A 575 16.09 -17.73 11.97
CA ALA A 575 15.79 -18.95 12.75
C ALA A 575 16.89 -19.25 13.75
N SER A 576 18.17 -19.19 13.32
CA SER A 576 19.31 -19.41 14.20
C SER A 576 19.40 -18.36 15.32
N TRP A 577 19.05 -17.09 15.05
CA TRP A 577 18.99 -16.04 16.07
C TRP A 577 17.96 -16.36 17.15
N VAL A 578 16.76 -16.77 16.78
CA VAL A 578 15.71 -17.12 17.75
C VAL A 578 16.11 -18.34 18.58
N ASP A 579 16.68 -19.38 17.96
CA ASP A 579 17.20 -20.56 18.67
C ASP A 579 18.29 -20.17 19.67
N VAL A 580 19.25 -19.33 19.27
CA VAL A 580 20.33 -18.84 20.15
C VAL A 580 19.76 -18.03 21.32
N LEU A 581 18.75 -17.19 21.09
CA LEU A 581 18.13 -16.39 22.16
C LEU A 581 17.34 -17.27 23.15
N ARG A 582 16.74 -18.36 22.69
CA ARG A 582 16.06 -19.35 23.51
C ARG A 582 17.06 -20.27 24.30
N GLY A 583 18.36 -20.15 24.03
CA GLY A 583 19.40 -20.97 24.65
C GLY A 583 19.58 -22.33 23.97
N THR A 584 18.93 -22.60 22.87
CA THR A 584 19.07 -23.83 22.07
C THR A 584 20.10 -23.59 20.96
N VAL A 585 21.39 -23.72 21.31
CA VAL A 585 22.48 -23.46 20.37
C VAL A 585 22.89 -24.73 19.65
N ASP A 586 22.64 -24.83 18.36
CA ASP A 586 23.26 -25.82 17.48
C ASP A 586 24.47 -25.15 16.78
N PRO A 587 25.70 -25.51 17.13
CA PRO A 587 26.89 -24.85 16.61
C PRO A 587 27.06 -24.97 15.10
N ALA A 588 26.68 -26.12 14.52
CA ALA A 588 26.81 -26.36 13.09
C ALA A 588 25.82 -25.52 12.27
N ARG A 589 24.57 -25.42 12.73
CA ARG A 589 23.55 -24.55 12.13
C ARG A 589 23.93 -23.08 12.22
N VAL A 590 24.42 -22.65 13.39
CA VAL A 590 24.88 -21.26 13.59
C VAL A 590 26.05 -20.93 12.69
N GLU A 591 27.05 -21.83 12.58
CA GLU A 591 28.20 -21.61 11.69
C GLU A 591 27.74 -21.51 10.22
N ALA A 592 26.87 -22.40 9.76
CA ALA A 592 26.35 -22.40 8.41
C ALA A 592 25.56 -21.10 8.12
N ALA A 593 24.69 -20.67 9.04
CA ALA A 593 23.92 -19.45 8.94
C ALA A 593 24.83 -18.20 8.94
N ALA A 594 25.81 -18.13 9.82
CA ALA A 594 26.78 -17.04 9.88
C ALA A 594 27.64 -16.99 8.61
N ARG A 595 28.05 -18.12 8.07
CA ARG A 595 28.78 -18.22 6.79
C ARG A 595 27.93 -17.73 5.63
N GLY A 596 26.65 -18.11 5.58
CA GLY A 596 25.71 -17.60 4.58
C GLY A 596 25.58 -16.07 4.61
N LEU A 597 25.44 -15.47 5.82
CA LEU A 597 25.45 -14.02 5.97
C LEU A 597 26.75 -13.37 5.48
N TYR A 598 27.88 -13.99 5.85
CA TYR A 598 29.20 -13.50 5.43
C TYR A 598 29.39 -13.52 3.91
N ASP A 599 28.99 -14.62 3.26
CA ASP A 599 29.08 -14.78 1.80
C ASP A 599 28.12 -13.82 1.05
N ALA A 600 27.02 -13.40 1.71
CA ALA A 600 26.12 -12.37 1.21
C ALA A 600 26.57 -10.93 1.53
N GLY A 601 27.74 -10.74 2.18
CA GLY A 601 28.31 -9.42 2.51
C GLY A 601 27.92 -8.86 3.89
N PHE A 602 27.12 -9.58 4.70
CA PHE A 602 26.70 -9.15 6.03
C PHE A 602 27.69 -9.60 7.12
N CYS A 603 28.94 -9.20 6.95
CA CYS A 603 30.05 -9.67 7.79
C CYS A 603 29.87 -9.32 9.27
N TRP A 604 29.32 -8.14 9.58
CA TRP A 604 29.05 -7.73 10.96
C TRP A 604 27.97 -8.62 11.61
N ASP A 605 26.88 -8.88 10.90
CA ASP A 605 25.78 -9.70 11.38
C ASP A 605 26.21 -11.18 11.53
N ALA A 606 27.04 -11.67 10.61
CA ALA A 606 27.67 -12.98 10.68
C ALA A 606 28.51 -13.14 11.95
N ALA A 607 29.41 -12.19 12.19
CA ALA A 607 30.26 -12.19 13.37
C ALA A 607 29.47 -12.06 14.67
N ARG A 608 28.40 -11.26 14.66
CA ARG A 608 27.52 -11.06 15.81
C ARG A 608 26.71 -12.31 16.14
N LEU A 609 26.15 -13.00 15.14
CA LEU A 609 25.42 -14.25 15.33
C LEU A 609 26.33 -15.32 15.95
N ALA A 610 27.51 -15.55 15.37
CA ALA A 610 28.48 -16.51 15.88
C ALA A 610 28.96 -16.16 17.30
N GLY A 611 29.23 -14.87 17.57
CA GLY A 611 29.63 -14.40 18.89
C GLY A 611 28.55 -14.56 19.96
N GLN A 612 27.29 -14.29 19.64
CA GLN A 612 26.15 -14.47 20.55
C GLN A 612 25.86 -15.94 20.84
N ALA A 613 26.01 -16.82 19.87
CA ALA A 613 25.90 -18.25 20.03
C ALA A 613 27.05 -18.80 20.92
N ALA A 614 28.28 -18.31 20.72
CA ALA A 614 29.42 -18.69 21.54
C ALA A 614 29.25 -18.37 23.04
N ILE A 615 28.60 -17.24 23.34
CA ILE A 615 28.32 -16.83 24.73
C ILE A 615 27.26 -17.71 25.38
N ARG A 616 26.33 -18.24 24.61
CA ARG A 616 25.17 -19.00 25.11
C ARG A 616 25.32 -20.52 25.07
N THR A 617 26.35 -21.04 24.39
CA THR A 617 26.62 -22.48 24.38
C THR A 617 27.33 -22.93 25.66
N ALA A 618 26.90 -24.07 26.20
CA ALA A 618 27.57 -24.72 27.35
C ALA A 618 28.80 -25.57 26.92
N ASP A 619 28.89 -25.92 25.63
CA ASP A 619 30.00 -26.71 25.10
C ASP A 619 31.23 -25.83 24.84
N ARG A 620 32.32 -26.09 25.53
CA ARG A 620 33.58 -25.36 25.44
C ARG A 620 34.22 -25.46 24.05
N ARG A 621 34.09 -26.60 23.35
CA ARG A 621 34.64 -26.76 21.98
C ARG A 621 33.84 -25.95 21.00
N ALA A 622 32.51 -26.02 21.07
CA ALA A 622 31.62 -25.21 20.26
C ALA A 622 31.83 -23.72 20.49
N MET A 623 31.97 -23.30 21.75
CA MET A 623 32.28 -21.91 22.11
C MET A 623 33.56 -21.44 21.42
N THR A 624 34.66 -22.22 21.47
CA THR A 624 35.91 -21.83 20.84
C THR A 624 35.78 -21.74 19.32
N ALA A 625 35.16 -22.72 18.67
CA ALA A 625 34.95 -22.75 17.24
C ALA A 625 34.10 -21.56 16.76
N LEU A 626 33.01 -21.21 17.45
CA LEU A 626 32.15 -20.08 17.12
C LEU A 626 32.86 -18.74 17.34
N LEU A 627 33.72 -18.61 18.37
CA LEU A 627 34.55 -17.39 18.55
C LEU A 627 35.59 -17.25 17.45
N ASP A 628 36.22 -18.33 17.02
CA ASP A 628 37.17 -18.30 15.91
C ASP A 628 36.45 -17.95 14.60
N CYS A 629 35.28 -18.51 14.38
CA CYS A 629 34.40 -18.15 13.27
C CYS A 629 34.07 -16.65 13.28
N ALA A 630 33.66 -16.10 14.43
CA ALA A 630 33.37 -14.67 14.58
C ALA A 630 34.59 -13.79 14.27
N ARG A 631 35.79 -14.19 14.72
CA ARG A 631 37.05 -13.48 14.40
C ARG A 631 37.38 -13.50 12.92
N VAL A 632 37.20 -14.65 12.25
CA VAL A 632 37.42 -14.77 10.79
C VAL A 632 36.49 -13.81 10.03
N PHE A 633 35.21 -13.72 10.43
CA PHE A 633 34.25 -12.81 9.79
C PHE A 633 34.57 -11.33 10.04
N GLN A 634 35.18 -10.99 11.16
CA GLN A 634 35.68 -9.64 11.45
C GLN A 634 37.01 -9.34 10.73
N GLY A 635 37.90 -10.32 10.58
CA GLY A 635 39.30 -10.15 10.14
C GLY A 635 39.48 -9.78 8.67
N ARG A 636 38.54 -10.10 7.76
CA ARG A 636 38.62 -9.73 6.36
C ARG A 636 38.58 -8.21 6.10
N HIS A 637 37.99 -7.44 7.00
CA HIS A 637 37.96 -5.99 6.91
C HIS A 637 39.27 -5.31 7.29
N ALA A 638 40.09 -5.94 8.12
CA ALA A 638 41.41 -5.42 8.46
C ALA A 638 42.45 -5.64 7.33
N GLY A 639 42.28 -6.71 6.54
CA GLY A 639 43.20 -7.06 5.44
C GLY A 639 42.96 -6.35 4.12
N ALA A 640 41.75 -5.88 3.83
CA ALA A 640 41.43 -5.18 2.59
C ALA A 640 41.93 -3.73 2.52
N ARG A 641 42.50 -3.20 3.61
CA ARG A 641 43.02 -1.83 3.72
C ARG A 641 44.50 -1.68 3.37
N SER A 642 45.20 -2.76 3.06
CA SER A 642 46.66 -2.72 2.80
C SER A 642 46.99 -3.11 1.37
N GLY A 643 46.26 -2.59 0.39
CA GLY A 643 46.69 -2.64 -1.00
C GLY A 643 47.41 -1.34 -1.36
N PRO A 644 48.72 -1.37 -1.74
CA PRO A 644 49.41 -0.15 -2.08
C PRO A 644 48.94 0.39 -3.42
N VAL A 645 48.63 1.67 -3.44
CA VAL A 645 48.47 2.46 -4.66
C VAL A 645 49.75 2.36 -5.50
N GLY A 646 49.60 1.97 -6.75
CA GLY A 646 50.63 1.64 -7.69
C GLY A 646 51.65 2.74 -7.94
N GLY A 647 52.88 2.35 -7.98
CA GLY A 647 53.99 3.04 -8.61
C GLY A 647 54.53 2.20 -9.75
N LYS A 648 54.49 2.76 -10.95
CA LYS A 648 55.17 2.25 -12.15
C LYS A 648 56.67 2.25 -11.98
N GLY A 649 57.37 1.23 -12.45
CA GLY A 649 58.80 1.30 -12.73
C GLY A 649 59.47 -0.06 -12.85
N GLY A 650 60.03 -0.32 -13.98
CA GLY A 650 60.60 -1.48 -14.58
C GLY A 650 61.83 -2.14 -13.91
N PRO A 651 62.45 -3.10 -14.60
CA PRO A 651 63.16 -4.20 -13.97
C PRO A 651 64.66 -3.96 -13.86
N GLY A 652 65.29 -4.53 -12.86
CA GLY A 652 66.78 -4.63 -12.87
C GLY A 652 67.45 -4.89 -11.54
N GLY A 653 68.10 -6.03 -11.40
CA GLY A 653 69.37 -6.13 -10.71
C GLY A 653 69.42 -6.72 -9.32
N ALA A 654 69.81 -7.97 -9.26
CA ALA A 654 70.30 -8.66 -8.09
C ALA A 654 71.56 -8.04 -7.49
N ARG A 655 71.75 -8.15 -6.16
CA ARG A 655 72.91 -8.52 -5.38
C ARG A 655 72.87 -7.93 -3.98
N GLY A 656 72.82 -8.70 -2.97
CA GLY A 656 73.89 -9.19 -2.12
C GLY A 656 74.44 -8.16 -1.14
N GLY A 657 74.30 -8.48 0.19
CA GLY A 657 75.35 -7.94 1.04
C GLY A 657 74.90 -7.34 2.40
N GLN A 658 75.07 -8.17 3.44
CA GLN A 658 75.63 -7.80 4.77
C GLN A 658 74.93 -6.79 5.69
N ARG A 659 74.61 -7.33 6.81
CA ARG A 659 74.48 -6.65 8.11
C ARG A 659 75.82 -6.21 8.66
N PRO A 660 75.95 -5.11 9.37
CA PRO A 660 76.38 -5.12 10.77
C PRO A 660 75.78 -4.02 11.67
N PRO A 661 76.18 -3.98 12.94
CA PRO A 661 75.27 -3.75 14.08
C PRO A 661 75.51 -2.38 14.77
N GLY A 662 74.58 -2.05 15.64
CA GLY A 662 74.84 -1.19 16.78
C GLY A 662 74.67 0.32 16.56
N GLY A 663 73.78 0.90 17.36
CA GLY A 663 73.67 2.35 17.50
C GLY A 663 72.58 2.77 18.46
N ALA A 664 73.02 3.10 19.63
CA ALA A 664 72.43 3.78 20.78
C ALA A 664 71.12 4.53 20.62
N ALA A 665 70.21 4.38 21.59
CA ALA A 665 69.06 5.20 21.90
C ALA A 665 69.49 6.64 22.29
N PRO A 666 68.75 7.67 21.87
CA PRO A 666 68.81 8.98 22.54
C PRO A 666 67.75 9.10 23.61
N PRO A 667 67.86 10.02 24.56
CA PRO A 667 67.18 9.98 25.86
C PRO A 667 65.75 10.49 25.80
N ALA A 668 64.97 9.97 26.71
CA ALA A 668 63.60 10.39 27.02
C ALA A 668 63.54 11.88 27.38
N ALA A 669 62.69 12.60 26.66
CA ALA A 669 62.18 13.87 27.11
C ALA A 669 60.98 13.61 28.00
N GLU A 670 61.07 13.91 29.25
CA GLU A 670 59.97 14.02 30.21
C GLU A 670 58.99 15.05 29.70
N VAL A 671 57.77 14.58 29.35
CA VAL A 671 56.59 15.42 29.23
C VAL A 671 55.67 15.02 30.37
N ASP A 672 55.34 15.98 31.22
CA ASP A 672 54.47 15.91 32.37
C ASP A 672 53.21 15.08 32.08
N ALA A 673 53.12 13.96 32.75
CA ALA A 673 51.91 13.12 32.77
C ALA A 673 50.88 13.74 33.72
N VAL A 674 49.94 14.48 33.17
CA VAL A 674 48.67 14.77 33.84
C VAL A 674 47.93 13.44 33.93
N PRO A 675 47.45 12.99 35.07
CA PRO A 675 46.73 11.72 35.21
C PRO A 675 45.36 11.85 34.50
N ARG A 676 45.21 11.22 33.36
CA ARG A 676 43.92 11.09 32.68
C ARG A 676 43.09 10.08 33.43
N SER A 677 42.20 10.55 34.28
CA SER A 677 41.18 9.79 34.99
C SER A 677 39.92 9.51 34.15
N GLU A 678 39.99 9.62 32.83
CA GLU A 678 38.85 9.39 31.95
C GLU A 678 38.65 7.93 31.66
N LEU A 679 37.44 7.42 31.93
CA LEU A 679 36.97 6.10 31.54
C LEU A 679 36.80 6.05 30.01
N SER A 680 37.14 4.94 29.37
CA SER A 680 36.79 4.74 27.98
C SER A 680 35.25 4.69 27.84
N GLU A 681 34.73 5.00 26.65
CA GLU A 681 33.26 4.97 26.42
C GLU A 681 32.61 3.66 26.83
N ARG A 682 33.29 2.53 26.56
CA ARG A 682 32.81 1.21 26.96
C ARG A 682 32.84 0.98 28.47
N GLU A 683 33.82 1.52 29.15
CA GLU A 683 33.87 1.50 30.61
C GLU A 683 32.82 2.41 31.24
N HIS A 684 32.45 3.51 30.59
CA HIS A 684 31.33 4.36 30.99
C HIS A 684 29.99 3.61 30.90
N GLU A 685 29.70 2.95 29.80
CA GLU A 685 28.48 2.17 29.65
C GLU A 685 28.37 1.07 30.72
N VAL A 686 29.48 0.37 30.97
CA VAL A 686 29.53 -0.62 32.03
C VAL A 686 29.34 0.05 33.41
N ALA A 687 29.96 1.22 33.64
CA ALA A 687 29.85 1.95 34.90
C ALA A 687 28.42 2.44 35.19
N GLU A 688 27.73 2.97 34.19
CA GLU A 688 26.32 3.40 34.32
C GLU A 688 25.40 2.23 34.70
N LEU A 689 25.57 1.07 34.06
CA LEU A 689 24.75 -0.11 34.35
C LEU A 689 25.11 -0.76 35.71
N VAL A 690 26.39 -0.69 36.11
CA VAL A 690 26.81 -1.09 37.46
C VAL A 690 26.22 -0.18 38.54
N LEU A 691 26.16 1.13 38.26
CA LEU A 691 25.53 2.11 39.17
C LEU A 691 24.00 1.97 39.23
N ALA A 692 23.38 1.53 38.13
CA ALA A 692 21.95 1.18 38.08
C ALA A 692 21.62 -0.12 38.85
N GLY A 693 22.63 -0.82 39.37
CA GLY A 693 22.45 -2.01 40.23
C GLY A 693 22.30 -3.31 39.47
N LEU A 694 22.56 -3.34 38.16
CA LEU A 694 22.46 -4.56 37.36
C LEU A 694 23.58 -5.54 37.72
N THR A 695 23.29 -6.83 37.63
CA THR A 695 24.28 -7.91 37.74
C THR A 695 25.18 -7.97 36.51
N TYR A 696 26.39 -8.50 36.64
CA TYR A 696 27.32 -8.65 35.49
C TYR A 696 26.72 -9.44 34.34
N ARG A 697 25.77 -10.34 34.61
CA ARG A 697 25.05 -11.09 33.61
C ARG A 697 24.06 -10.20 32.86
N GLU A 698 23.23 -9.43 33.55
CA GLU A 698 22.28 -8.47 32.97
C GLU A 698 23.00 -7.36 32.19
N ILE A 699 24.14 -6.88 32.69
CA ILE A 699 25.00 -5.93 31.99
C ILE A 699 25.55 -6.57 30.72
N GLY A 700 26.01 -7.81 30.80
CA GLY A 700 26.50 -8.59 29.67
C GLY A 700 25.43 -8.77 28.59
N ASP A 701 24.24 -9.14 28.99
CA ASP A 701 23.09 -9.29 28.10
C ASP A 701 22.71 -7.96 27.46
N ARG A 702 22.70 -6.86 28.22
CA ARG A 702 22.35 -5.51 27.73
C ARG A 702 23.40 -4.91 26.82
N LEU A 703 24.66 -5.16 27.09
CA LEU A 703 25.80 -4.65 26.31
C LEU A 703 26.31 -5.63 25.22
N PHE A 704 25.65 -6.80 25.12
CA PHE A 704 26.03 -7.87 24.18
C PHE A 704 27.48 -8.35 24.35
N ILE A 705 27.94 -8.48 25.62
CA ILE A 705 29.23 -9.02 26.00
C ILE A 705 29.06 -10.08 27.08
N SER A 706 30.08 -10.93 27.29
CA SER A 706 29.99 -11.93 28.34
C SER A 706 30.03 -11.29 29.75
N ALA A 707 29.38 -11.91 30.73
CA ALA A 707 29.49 -11.52 32.13
C ALA A 707 30.96 -11.45 32.59
N LYS A 708 31.80 -12.34 32.03
CA LYS A 708 33.25 -12.35 32.27
C LYS A 708 33.96 -11.11 31.68
N THR A 709 33.48 -10.63 30.50
CA THR A 709 34.00 -9.41 29.90
C THR A 709 33.59 -8.19 30.72
N VAL A 710 32.37 -8.16 31.27
CA VAL A 710 31.93 -7.12 32.21
C VAL A 710 32.79 -7.12 33.46
N GLU A 711 33.01 -8.29 34.03
CA GLU A 711 33.93 -8.46 35.19
C GLU A 711 35.34 -7.92 34.90
N HIS A 712 35.84 -8.20 33.69
CA HIS A 712 37.15 -7.69 33.23
C HIS A 712 37.16 -6.15 33.09
N HIS A 713 36.12 -5.55 32.55
CA HIS A 713 35.98 -4.09 32.50
C HIS A 713 35.92 -3.48 33.90
N VAL A 714 35.17 -4.04 34.81
CA VAL A 714 35.07 -3.61 36.21
C VAL A 714 36.41 -3.75 36.91
N ALA A 715 37.11 -4.89 36.71
CA ALA A 715 38.44 -5.09 37.29
C ALA A 715 39.47 -4.08 36.74
N ARG A 716 39.44 -3.77 35.42
CA ARG A 716 40.29 -2.80 34.78
C ARG A 716 40.02 -1.39 35.31
N MET A 717 38.73 -0.99 35.42
CA MET A 717 38.34 0.28 36.01
C MET A 717 38.85 0.40 37.44
N ARG A 718 38.69 -0.64 38.25
CA ARG A 718 39.18 -0.67 39.65
C ARG A 718 40.67 -0.50 39.74
N SER A 719 41.42 -1.20 38.89
CA SER A 719 42.90 -1.06 38.83
C SER A 719 43.34 0.32 38.37
N ARG A 720 42.69 0.88 37.33
CA ARG A 720 43.05 2.19 36.76
C ARG A 720 42.70 3.34 37.68
N LEU A 721 41.58 3.25 38.39
CA LEU A 721 41.11 4.24 39.37
C LEU A 721 41.74 4.01 40.77
N ASN A 722 42.61 3.01 40.89
CA ASN A 722 43.32 2.65 42.11
C ASN A 722 42.38 2.44 43.33
N CYS A 723 41.21 1.83 43.13
CA CYS A 723 40.23 1.61 44.19
C CYS A 723 40.55 0.33 44.98
N ALA A 724 40.59 0.45 46.33
CA ALA A 724 40.88 -0.69 47.21
C ALA A 724 39.70 -1.68 47.31
N ASN A 725 38.45 -1.20 47.22
CA ASN A 725 37.27 -2.00 47.36
C ASN A 725 36.13 -1.59 46.40
N ARG A 726 35.06 -2.39 46.34
CA ARG A 726 33.92 -2.16 45.47
C ARG A 726 33.12 -0.89 45.81
N THR A 727 33.03 -0.56 47.07
CA THR A 727 32.30 0.61 47.55
C THR A 727 32.97 1.91 47.12
N GLU A 728 34.31 1.96 47.16
CA GLU A 728 35.14 3.05 46.71
C GLU A 728 35.06 3.22 45.18
N LEU A 729 35.07 2.10 44.44
CA LEU A 729 34.84 2.12 43.00
C LEU A 729 33.49 2.73 42.65
N LEU A 730 32.40 2.29 43.29
CA LEU A 730 31.04 2.81 43.02
C LEU A 730 30.92 4.30 43.37
N ALA A 731 31.59 4.78 44.42
CA ALA A 731 31.62 6.21 44.76
C ALA A 731 32.32 7.05 43.68
N LEU A 732 33.47 6.62 43.22
CA LEU A 732 34.24 7.29 42.14
C LEU A 732 33.51 7.23 40.81
N LEU A 733 32.91 6.11 40.45
CA LEU A 733 32.10 5.98 39.21
C LEU A 733 30.90 6.94 39.22
N ARG A 734 30.22 7.12 40.37
CA ARG A 734 29.12 8.11 40.51
C ARG A 734 29.61 9.54 40.19
N THR A 735 30.78 9.92 40.71
CA THR A 735 31.36 11.25 40.46
C THR A 735 31.71 11.43 38.99
N LEU A 736 32.38 10.46 38.38
CA LEU A 736 32.84 10.54 36.98
C LEU A 736 31.65 10.53 35.98
N VAL A 737 30.61 9.77 36.25
CA VAL A 737 29.40 9.74 35.43
C VAL A 737 28.60 11.06 35.60
N ALA A 738 28.51 11.61 36.81
CA ALA A 738 27.86 12.88 37.08
C ALA A 738 28.61 14.08 36.45
N GLU A 739 29.95 14.10 36.49
CA GLU A 739 30.78 15.13 35.86
C GLU A 739 30.60 15.13 34.33
N ARG A 740 30.55 13.98 33.70
CA ARG A 740 30.27 13.87 32.25
C ARG A 740 28.88 14.40 31.88
N MET A 741 27.84 14.06 32.67
CA MET A 741 26.49 14.61 32.48
C MET A 741 26.44 16.14 32.66
N ALA A 742 27.22 16.69 33.57
CA ALA A 742 27.31 18.14 33.79
C ALA A 742 28.03 18.86 32.63
N VAL A 743 29.08 18.24 32.07
CA VAL A 743 29.83 18.78 30.92
C VAL A 743 28.96 18.74 29.66
N THR A 744 28.21 17.69 29.42
CA THR A 744 27.25 17.61 28.32
C THR A 744 26.07 18.57 28.47
N ALA A 745 25.57 18.80 29.68
CA ALA A 745 24.52 19.80 29.96
C ALA A 745 25.06 21.25 29.85
N GLY A 746 26.31 21.53 30.27
CA GLY A 746 26.95 22.85 30.20
C GLY A 746 27.35 23.26 28.78
N GLY A 747 27.66 22.33 27.90
CA GLY A 747 27.92 22.58 26.47
C GLY A 747 26.67 23.10 25.73
N ALA A 748 25.52 22.58 26.05
CA ALA A 748 24.25 22.99 25.45
C ALA A 748 23.78 24.40 25.87
N TRP A 749 24.34 24.98 26.92
CA TRP A 749 24.03 26.35 27.38
C TRP A 749 24.91 27.40 26.73
N ARG A 750 26.16 27.09 26.35
CA ARG A 750 27.07 28.05 25.69
C ARG A 750 26.73 28.32 24.23
N GLU A 751 26.15 27.39 23.52
CA GLU A 751 25.72 27.60 22.11
C GLU A 751 24.42 28.42 21.97
N ARG A 752 23.67 28.62 23.03
CA ARG A 752 22.44 29.46 23.03
C ARG A 752 22.64 30.92 23.49
N SER A 753 23.85 31.31 23.82
CA SER A 753 24.18 32.69 24.25
C SER A 753 24.97 33.49 23.24
N THR A 754 25.15 32.98 22.03
CA THR A 754 25.88 33.66 20.92
C THR A 754 25.09 33.59 19.61
N THR A 755 23.76 33.79 19.70
CA THR A 755 22.95 34.17 18.54
C THR A 755 22.00 35.29 18.97
#